data_23badfc8801547677cc1aaa18c701eae
#
_entry.id   23badfc8801547677cc1aaa18c701eae
#
_cell.length_a   1.000
_cell.length_b   1.000
_cell.length_c   1.000
_cell.angle_alpha   90.00
_cell.angle_beta   90.00
_cell.angle_gamma   90.00
#
_symmetry.space_group_name_H-M   'P 1'
#
loop_
_entity.id
_entity.type
_entity.pdbx_description
1 polymer ?
#
loop_
_entity_poly.entity_id
_entity_poly.type
_entity_poly.pdbx_seq_one_letter_code
_entity_poly.pdbx_strand_id
1 'polypeptide(L)'
;MKLRFLPLLCLTVGAASAYAQDAEAPLIADTVFVTIPGSDRSADELIGNATSIDREELLENLEASLGNTLDRQPGVSTTFFGQGASRPVLRGLGAERVQVLTNAIGVIDASAASPDHQVSADGIDATKIEILRGPAALAYGGQAIGGVVNVIDGLIAEELPDEPFSADLFSAYNSVNEGTELAGKAQFVNGPFVFSLSASQRDFGDYEIPGGSESAALVAAEEAEGEVHEEEEGGEGVLENSFVDTQTFSAGLSWVGDTSFLGVSVRQQTSEYGLPGHGHEEHEDEDHDEEEHDEEEESPFIDLEQTRVEIRGGAELGETGLTGIRGSLVFVDYEHTEFEAPGEAGTVYETDGFEARLEAGTAFGELNGAIGLQVLDKELIAFGEEAFITPTTTESVAAFLYQTREWDNGFGIEFGSRIERVELENSVNGEAGFDLVSGSFGAHRHFEGGWFFGAQASYSERAPNESELFANGPHLATEQYEIGSRFLDKEKGLNLEGTARWSNDTLSVGANLFVTEFTDFIYLTPDGRELDELPVFLFTQEDASFIGGEIYGEAVIDGPLSAEWTFDASADFVEAELDGGGNVPFIPPVTLNAGASAEWGAWEIGGDVTFAGDQDDPGAGQLATEGYTVLNLRGEVDLSDFGFGADGTEAFIEARNV
;
A
#
# COMPACT_ATOMS: atom_id res chain seq x y z
N MET A 1 23.06 -27.70 12.57
CA MET A 1 22.72 -27.15 11.27
C MET A 1 22.16 -28.28 10.43
N LYS A 2 20.87 -28.50 10.45
CA LYS A 2 20.15 -29.46 9.59
C LYS A 2 19.22 -28.64 8.73
N LEU A 3 19.62 -28.38 7.48
CA LEU A 3 18.72 -27.85 6.47
C LEU A 3 17.51 -28.80 6.37
N ARG A 4 16.35 -28.36 6.77
CA ARG A 4 15.09 -28.98 6.43
C ARG A 4 14.51 -28.17 5.27
N PHE A 5 14.79 -28.57 4.05
CA PHE A 5 14.02 -28.15 2.89
C PHE A 5 12.64 -28.81 2.99
N LEU A 6 11.61 -28.03 3.24
CA LEU A 6 10.25 -28.42 2.87
C LEU A 6 9.86 -27.56 1.66
N PRO A 7 9.55 -28.17 0.52
CA PRO A 7 9.10 -27.41 -0.65
C PRO A 7 7.66 -26.94 -0.44
N LEU A 8 7.46 -25.66 -0.65
CA LEU A 8 6.14 -25.05 -0.87
C LEU A 8 5.61 -25.56 -2.20
N LEU A 9 4.47 -26.22 -2.25
CA LEU A 9 3.81 -26.63 -3.50
C LEU A 9 2.54 -25.80 -3.65
N CYS A 10 2.59 -24.83 -4.56
CA CYS A 10 1.41 -24.02 -4.93
C CYS A 10 0.90 -24.50 -6.29
N LEU A 11 -0.40 -24.57 -6.45
CA LEU A 11 -1.06 -24.90 -7.70
C LEU A 11 -1.99 -23.74 -8.05
N THR A 12 -1.67 -23.02 -9.14
CA THR A 12 -2.56 -22.02 -9.71
C THR A 12 -3.32 -22.64 -10.89
N VAL A 13 -4.60 -22.36 -10.96
CA VAL A 13 -5.42 -22.68 -12.11
C VAL A 13 -5.93 -21.35 -12.67
N GLY A 14 -5.08 -20.72 -13.51
CA GLY A 14 -5.46 -19.52 -14.26
C GLY A 14 -6.29 -19.89 -15.48
N ALA A 15 -7.39 -19.21 -15.73
CA ALA A 15 -8.06 -19.21 -17.02
C ALA A 15 -7.59 -17.97 -17.77
N ALA A 16 -6.61 -18.12 -18.67
CA ALA A 16 -6.13 -17.03 -19.48
C ALA A 16 -7.26 -16.49 -20.37
N SER A 17 -7.36 -15.19 -20.41
CA SER A 17 -7.98 -14.50 -21.52
C SER A 17 -7.10 -14.75 -22.75
N ALA A 18 -7.62 -15.45 -23.76
CA ALA A 18 -6.89 -15.65 -25.01
C ALA A 18 -6.76 -14.29 -25.71
N TYR A 19 -5.65 -13.60 -25.50
CA TYR A 19 -5.23 -12.52 -26.39
C TYR A 19 -4.66 -13.16 -27.65
N ALA A 20 -5.29 -12.90 -28.78
CA ALA A 20 -4.71 -13.23 -30.08
C ALA A 20 -3.47 -12.36 -30.29
N GLN A 21 -2.30 -12.92 -30.02
CA GLN A 21 -1.02 -12.33 -30.41
C GLN A 21 -0.83 -12.47 -31.91
N ASP A 22 -0.99 -11.37 -32.64
CA ASP A 22 -0.47 -11.20 -33.99
C ASP A 22 0.33 -9.90 -34.04
N ALA A 23 1.54 -9.92 -33.49
CA ALA A 23 2.71 -9.11 -33.88
C ALA A 23 3.86 -9.48 -32.94
N GLU A 24 5.07 -9.62 -33.48
CA GLU A 24 6.28 -9.69 -32.66
C GLU A 24 6.31 -8.44 -31.74
N ALA A 25 5.95 -8.63 -30.47
CA ALA A 25 6.09 -7.61 -29.45
C ALA A 25 7.57 -7.30 -29.23
N PRO A 26 7.97 -6.07 -28.93
CA PRO A 26 9.32 -5.79 -28.50
C PRO A 26 9.63 -6.57 -27.19
N LEU A 27 10.84 -7.09 -27.08
CA LEU A 27 11.35 -7.92 -25.98
C LEU A 27 11.44 -7.20 -24.62
N ILE A 28 10.99 -5.97 -24.50
CA ILE A 28 10.93 -5.22 -23.25
C ILE A 28 9.49 -4.82 -23.00
N ALA A 29 9.06 -5.14 -21.80
CA ALA A 29 7.78 -4.88 -21.13
C ALA A 29 6.70 -4.20 -21.98
N ASP A 30 5.54 -4.80 -22.01
CA ASP A 30 4.30 -4.17 -22.48
C ASP A 30 4.19 -2.75 -21.92
N THR A 31 3.73 -1.82 -22.75
CA THR A 31 3.56 -0.42 -22.32
C THR A 31 2.63 -0.37 -21.12
N VAL A 32 3.20 -0.16 -19.94
CA VAL A 32 2.46 -0.13 -18.67
C VAL A 32 1.64 1.15 -18.62
N PHE A 33 0.32 1.02 -18.64
CA PHE A 33 -0.60 2.15 -18.53
C PHE A 33 -1.02 2.35 -17.08
N VAL A 34 -0.99 3.59 -16.63
CA VAL A 34 -1.47 4.01 -15.30
C VAL A 34 -2.68 4.93 -15.45
N THR A 35 -3.63 4.79 -14.55
CA THR A 35 -4.81 5.63 -14.49
C THR A 35 -4.43 7.01 -13.97
N ILE A 36 -4.56 8.03 -14.81
CA ILE A 36 -4.37 9.43 -14.44
C ILE A 36 -5.61 10.23 -14.78
N PRO A 37 -5.82 11.41 -14.16
CA PRO A 37 -6.97 12.24 -14.48
C PRO A 37 -7.06 12.60 -15.97
N GLY A 38 -8.15 12.18 -16.61
CA GLY A 38 -8.49 12.49 -17.98
C GLY A 38 -8.05 11.49 -19.05
N SER A 39 -7.12 10.57 -18.77
CA SER A 39 -6.75 9.50 -19.70
C SER A 39 -5.76 8.53 -19.02
N ASP A 40 -5.68 7.31 -19.53
CA ASP A 40 -4.58 6.41 -19.21
C ASP A 40 -3.34 6.85 -19.98
N ARG A 41 -2.19 6.85 -19.31
CA ARG A 41 -0.90 7.17 -19.93
C ARG A 41 0.10 6.07 -19.62
N SER A 42 1.07 5.91 -20.50
CA SER A 42 2.21 5.06 -20.21
C SER A 42 2.98 5.61 -19.00
N ALA A 43 3.37 4.74 -18.09
CA ALA A 43 4.23 5.08 -16.96
C ALA A 43 5.53 5.76 -17.42
N ASP A 44 6.04 5.37 -18.59
CA ASP A 44 7.24 5.94 -19.20
C ASP A 44 7.09 7.41 -19.69
N GLU A 45 5.88 7.87 -19.84
CA GLU A 45 5.59 9.25 -20.22
C GLU A 45 5.48 10.21 -19.03
N LEU A 46 5.41 9.68 -17.79
CA LEU A 46 5.29 10.47 -16.57
C LEU A 46 6.66 10.87 -16.03
N ILE A 47 6.77 12.07 -15.45
CA ILE A 47 8.03 12.55 -14.86
C ILE A 47 8.31 11.82 -13.55
N GLY A 48 7.32 11.69 -12.67
CA GLY A 48 7.45 10.88 -11.46
C GLY A 48 7.57 9.39 -11.80
N ASN A 49 8.19 8.62 -10.91
CA ASN A 49 8.16 7.18 -11.05
C ASN A 49 6.73 6.69 -10.79
N ALA A 50 6.08 6.17 -11.82
CA ALA A 50 4.80 5.49 -11.71
C ALA A 50 5.04 4.00 -11.96
N THR A 51 4.52 3.18 -11.08
CA THR A 51 4.61 1.72 -11.19
C THR A 51 3.19 1.19 -11.38
N SER A 52 3.01 0.21 -12.22
CA SER A 52 1.78 -0.58 -12.31
C SER A 52 2.16 -2.04 -12.27
N ILE A 53 1.61 -2.75 -11.32
CA ILE A 53 1.82 -4.16 -11.07
C ILE A 53 0.54 -4.85 -11.53
N ASP A 54 0.64 -5.69 -12.53
CA ASP A 54 -0.52 -6.41 -13.06
C ASP A 54 -0.87 -7.64 -12.22
N ARG A 55 -1.91 -8.36 -12.62
CA ARG A 55 -2.43 -9.52 -11.88
C ARG A 55 -1.41 -10.64 -11.73
N GLU A 56 -0.63 -10.91 -12.76
CA GLU A 56 0.36 -12.00 -12.78
C GLU A 56 1.49 -11.69 -11.82
N GLU A 57 2.12 -10.52 -11.95
CA GLU A 57 3.17 -10.03 -11.05
C GLU A 57 2.68 -9.89 -9.59
N LEU A 58 1.40 -9.48 -9.38
CA LEU A 58 0.80 -9.43 -8.05
C LEU A 58 0.74 -10.80 -7.38
N LEU A 59 0.31 -11.83 -8.12
CA LEU A 59 0.19 -13.19 -7.58
C LEU A 59 1.55 -13.82 -7.27
N GLU A 60 2.59 -13.40 -7.99
CA GLU A 60 3.97 -13.80 -7.74
C GLU A 60 4.53 -13.25 -6.43
N ASN A 61 4.19 -12.01 -6.12
CA ASN A 61 4.70 -11.28 -4.96
C ASN A 61 3.66 -11.14 -3.84
N LEU A 62 2.58 -11.92 -3.89
CA LEU A 62 1.49 -11.81 -2.94
C LEU A 62 1.94 -12.15 -1.52
N GLU A 63 1.62 -11.25 -0.58
CA GLU A 63 1.83 -11.39 0.85
C GLU A 63 0.51 -11.20 1.60
N ALA A 64 0.53 -11.38 2.92
CA ALA A 64 -0.67 -11.29 3.75
C ALA A 64 -1.32 -9.91 3.75
N SER A 65 -0.55 -8.86 3.52
CA SER A 65 -0.99 -7.47 3.58
C SER A 65 -0.51 -6.65 2.38
N LEU A 66 -1.17 -5.51 2.13
CA LEU A 66 -0.86 -4.64 1.00
C LEU A 66 0.55 -4.07 1.04
N GLY A 67 1.03 -3.65 2.22
CA GLY A 67 2.37 -3.10 2.39
C GLY A 67 3.43 -4.12 2.01
N ASN A 68 3.35 -5.32 2.54
CA ASN A 68 4.29 -6.41 2.28
C ASN A 68 4.27 -6.86 0.80
N THR A 69 3.10 -6.88 0.16
CA THR A 69 2.99 -7.19 -1.28
C THR A 69 3.75 -6.20 -2.16
N LEU A 70 3.96 -4.96 -1.71
CA LEU A 70 4.56 -3.88 -2.48
C LEU A 70 6.02 -3.56 -2.10
N ASP A 71 6.58 -4.19 -1.08
CA ASP A 71 7.87 -3.82 -0.48
C ASP A 71 9.09 -3.97 -1.40
N ARG A 72 8.97 -4.78 -2.47
CA ARG A 72 10.01 -4.97 -3.48
C ARG A 72 10.02 -3.90 -4.56
N GLN A 73 9.01 -3.03 -4.60
CA GLN A 73 8.94 -1.98 -5.60
C GLN A 73 9.92 -0.83 -5.27
N PRO A 74 10.63 -0.25 -6.26
CA PRO A 74 11.61 0.80 -6.02
C PRO A 74 11.04 1.97 -5.23
N GLY A 75 11.70 2.33 -4.10
CA GLY A 75 11.29 3.41 -3.20
C GLY A 75 10.01 3.13 -2.42
N VAL A 76 9.64 1.86 -2.28
CA VAL A 76 8.57 1.39 -1.41
C VAL A 76 9.17 0.57 -0.27
N SER A 77 8.74 0.82 0.93
CA SER A 77 8.97 0.02 2.12
C SER A 77 7.64 -0.18 2.85
N THR A 78 7.62 -0.89 3.93
CA THR A 78 6.39 -1.22 4.65
C THR A 78 6.56 -1.02 6.15
N THR A 79 5.45 -0.73 6.85
CA THR A 79 5.36 -0.98 8.30
C THR A 79 5.09 -2.47 8.53
N PHE A 80 5.33 -2.96 9.73
CA PHE A 80 5.00 -4.33 10.10
C PHE A 80 4.58 -4.40 11.58
N PHE A 81 3.33 -4.77 11.81
CA PHE A 81 2.72 -5.04 13.11
C PHE A 81 1.99 -6.39 13.07
N GLY A 82 2.68 -7.42 12.58
CA GLY A 82 2.11 -8.74 12.29
C GLY A 82 1.80 -8.95 10.80
N GLN A 83 1.46 -10.20 10.43
CA GLN A 83 1.20 -10.56 9.04
C GLN A 83 0.01 -9.77 8.44
N GLY A 84 -1.04 -9.52 9.25
CA GLY A 84 -2.27 -8.83 8.83
C GLY A 84 -2.15 -7.32 8.75
N ALA A 85 -1.23 -6.73 9.50
CA ALA A 85 -1.13 -5.28 9.67
C ALA A 85 0.17 -4.73 9.08
N SER A 86 0.10 -4.18 7.87
CA SER A 86 1.17 -3.41 7.26
C SER A 86 0.63 -2.34 6.31
N ARG A 87 1.37 -1.26 6.18
CA ARG A 87 1.03 -0.14 5.29
C ARG A 87 2.21 0.19 4.37
N PRO A 88 1.96 0.53 3.11
CA PRO A 88 3.01 0.98 2.22
C PRO A 88 3.58 2.33 2.67
N VAL A 89 4.90 2.43 2.67
CA VAL A 89 5.68 3.63 2.94
C VAL A 89 6.40 4.02 1.66
N LEU A 90 6.18 5.23 1.17
CA LEU A 90 6.78 5.72 -0.07
C LEU A 90 7.86 6.75 0.24
N ARG A 91 9.13 6.46 -0.09
CA ARG A 91 10.25 7.38 0.13
C ARG A 91 10.41 7.83 1.59
N GLY A 92 10.17 6.93 2.54
CA GLY A 92 10.20 7.22 3.97
C GLY A 92 8.98 7.97 4.50
N LEU A 93 7.96 8.21 3.67
CA LEU A 93 6.70 8.83 4.05
C LEU A 93 5.62 7.76 4.16
N GLY A 94 5.08 7.55 5.34
CA GLY A 94 4.04 6.57 5.64
C GLY A 94 2.74 7.19 6.14
N ALA A 95 1.83 6.35 6.60
CA ALA A 95 0.56 6.70 7.22
C ALA A 95 -0.21 7.76 6.38
N GLU A 96 -0.46 8.91 6.97
CA GLU A 96 -1.26 9.99 6.42
C GLU A 96 -0.67 10.68 5.17
N ARG A 97 0.56 10.37 4.79
CA ARG A 97 1.25 10.97 3.64
C ARG A 97 1.21 10.12 2.39
N VAL A 98 0.78 8.84 2.54
CA VAL A 98 0.52 7.92 1.43
C VAL A 98 -0.96 7.62 1.38
N GLN A 99 -1.60 8.00 0.29
CA GLN A 99 -3.02 7.74 0.13
C GLN A 99 -3.27 6.39 -0.51
N VAL A 100 -3.92 5.48 0.21
CA VAL A 100 -4.39 4.20 -0.33
C VAL A 100 -5.79 4.38 -0.91
N LEU A 101 -5.97 3.93 -2.13
CA LEU A 101 -7.20 4.05 -2.89
C LEU A 101 -7.68 2.68 -3.38
N THR A 102 -8.98 2.54 -3.53
CA THR A 102 -9.60 1.49 -4.35
C THR A 102 -10.37 2.17 -5.49
N ASN A 103 -9.97 1.88 -6.74
CA ASN A 103 -10.60 2.46 -7.94
C ASN A 103 -10.58 4.01 -7.94
N ALA A 104 -9.48 4.63 -7.53
CA ALA A 104 -9.28 6.09 -7.46
C ALA A 104 -10.12 6.82 -6.38
N ILE A 105 -10.72 6.11 -5.45
CA ILE A 105 -11.45 6.62 -4.28
C ILE A 105 -10.78 6.10 -3.02
N GLY A 106 -10.63 6.94 -2.00
CA GLY A 106 -9.98 6.57 -0.74
C GLY A 106 -10.59 5.33 -0.08
N VAL A 107 -9.75 4.53 0.57
CA VAL A 107 -10.25 3.57 1.55
C VAL A 107 -10.72 4.38 2.77
N ILE A 108 -11.92 4.11 3.21
CA ILE A 108 -12.50 4.74 4.41
C ILE A 108 -12.45 3.65 5.47
N ASP A 109 -11.41 3.66 6.28
CA ASP A 109 -11.13 2.71 7.35
C ASP A 109 -10.43 3.43 8.52
N ALA A 110 -10.04 2.71 9.54
CA ALA A 110 -9.28 3.22 10.68
C ALA A 110 -7.76 2.97 10.55
N SER A 111 -7.28 2.42 9.41
CA SER A 111 -5.87 2.02 9.24
C SER A 111 -4.87 3.17 9.33
N ALA A 112 -5.31 4.42 9.17
CA ALA A 112 -4.47 5.59 9.34
C ALA A 112 -4.38 6.07 10.80
N ALA A 113 -5.26 5.60 11.67
CA ALA A 113 -5.28 5.98 13.09
C ALA A 113 -4.17 5.28 13.88
N SER A 114 -3.85 4.02 13.52
CA SER A 114 -2.83 3.20 14.16
C SER A 114 -2.09 2.30 13.16
N PRO A 115 -0.80 2.01 13.40
CA PRO A 115 0.00 1.16 12.49
C PRO A 115 -0.37 -0.32 12.54
N ASP A 116 -1.00 -0.81 13.58
CA ASP A 116 -1.50 -2.19 13.74
C ASP A 116 -2.87 -2.43 13.08
N HIS A 117 -3.54 -1.37 12.63
CA HIS A 117 -4.80 -1.49 11.93
C HIS A 117 -4.61 -1.87 10.46
N GLN A 118 -5.23 -2.97 10.04
CA GLN A 118 -5.18 -3.45 8.66
C GLN A 118 -5.78 -2.45 7.68
N VAL A 119 -5.11 -2.25 6.54
CA VAL A 119 -5.68 -1.53 5.40
C VAL A 119 -6.75 -2.37 4.73
N SER A 120 -7.96 -1.83 4.54
CA SER A 120 -9.09 -2.53 3.90
C SER A 120 -8.97 -2.61 2.36
N ALA A 121 -7.75 -2.83 1.87
CA ALA A 121 -7.43 -3.06 0.46
C ALA A 121 -6.38 -4.16 0.35
N ASP A 122 -6.58 -5.11 -0.55
CA ASP A 122 -5.74 -6.30 -0.69
C ASP A 122 -5.37 -6.56 -2.15
N GLY A 123 -4.16 -7.10 -2.36
CA GLY A 123 -3.67 -7.53 -3.68
C GLY A 123 -4.34 -8.79 -4.22
N ILE A 124 -4.85 -9.68 -3.33
CA ILE A 124 -5.36 -10.99 -3.73
C ILE A 124 -6.57 -10.91 -4.69
N ASP A 125 -7.40 -9.90 -4.56
CA ASP A 125 -8.56 -9.66 -5.42
C ASP A 125 -8.38 -8.45 -6.38
N ALA A 126 -7.19 -7.85 -6.41
CA ALA A 126 -6.86 -6.81 -7.37
C ALA A 126 -6.66 -7.37 -8.80
N THR A 127 -6.97 -6.57 -9.81
CA THR A 127 -6.59 -6.82 -11.21
C THR A 127 -5.26 -6.16 -11.53
N LYS A 128 -4.96 -5.04 -10.84
CA LYS A 128 -3.67 -4.35 -10.87
C LYS A 128 -3.55 -3.40 -9.69
N ILE A 129 -2.33 -3.06 -9.30
CA ILE A 129 -2.04 -2.00 -8.33
C ILE A 129 -1.15 -0.95 -9.02
N GLU A 130 -1.49 0.32 -8.80
CA GLU A 130 -0.75 1.45 -9.34
C GLU A 130 -0.14 2.26 -8.20
N ILE A 131 1.13 2.62 -8.32
CA ILE A 131 1.83 3.52 -7.41
C ILE A 131 2.14 4.79 -8.19
N LEU A 132 1.54 5.90 -7.77
CA LEU A 132 1.67 7.20 -8.45
C LEU A 132 2.40 8.19 -7.56
N ARG A 133 3.35 8.91 -8.14
CA ARG A 133 4.10 9.98 -7.49
C ARG A 133 4.07 11.26 -8.35
N GLY A 134 4.37 12.40 -7.76
CA GLY A 134 4.50 13.65 -8.49
C GLY A 134 3.17 14.31 -8.89
N PRO A 135 3.11 15.06 -10.02
CA PRO A 135 1.99 15.93 -10.38
C PRO A 135 0.63 15.24 -10.46
N ALA A 136 0.60 14.00 -10.93
CA ALA A 136 -0.63 13.23 -11.08
C ALA A 136 -1.23 12.84 -9.73
N ALA A 137 -0.41 12.55 -8.71
CA ALA A 137 -0.85 12.16 -7.37
C ALA A 137 -1.70 13.24 -6.68
N LEU A 138 -1.43 14.53 -6.92
CA LEU A 138 -2.19 15.65 -6.34
C LEU A 138 -3.68 15.66 -6.70
N ALA A 139 -4.05 15.02 -7.79
CA ALA A 139 -5.46 14.93 -8.17
C ALA A 139 -6.26 13.97 -7.28
N TYR A 140 -5.60 13.11 -6.51
CA TYR A 140 -6.25 12.09 -5.69
C TYR A 140 -6.42 12.49 -4.22
N GLY A 141 -5.62 13.43 -3.71
CA GLY A 141 -5.80 13.93 -2.35
C GLY A 141 -4.72 14.93 -1.94
N GLY A 142 -5.04 15.79 -0.98
CA GLY A 142 -4.06 16.66 -0.30
C GLY A 142 -3.09 15.85 0.55
N GLN A 143 -3.48 14.68 1.00
CA GLN A 143 -2.66 13.75 1.77
C GLN A 143 -1.60 13.01 0.93
N ALA A 144 -1.70 13.02 -0.39
CA ALA A 144 -0.78 12.33 -1.29
C ALA A 144 0.60 13.04 -1.44
N ILE A 145 1.20 13.54 -0.35
CA ILE A 145 2.53 14.17 -0.37
C ILE A 145 3.61 13.13 -0.73
N GLY A 146 3.55 11.93 -0.14
CA GLY A 146 4.41 10.80 -0.46
C GLY A 146 4.03 10.10 -1.77
N GLY A 147 2.76 10.09 -2.10
CA GLY A 147 2.21 9.44 -3.28
C GLY A 147 0.87 8.77 -3.04
N VAL A 148 0.48 7.96 -4.01
CA VAL A 148 -0.79 7.22 -4.04
C VAL A 148 -0.52 5.76 -4.35
N VAL A 149 -1.18 4.86 -3.64
CA VAL A 149 -1.30 3.43 -3.97
C VAL A 149 -2.75 3.17 -4.34
N ASN A 150 -3.03 2.82 -5.60
CA ASN A 150 -4.39 2.62 -6.11
C ASN A 150 -4.62 1.16 -6.50
N VAL A 151 -5.45 0.48 -5.74
CA VAL A 151 -5.86 -0.91 -5.99
C VAL A 151 -7.04 -0.92 -6.95
N ILE A 152 -6.94 -1.62 -8.06
CA ILE A 152 -8.00 -1.72 -9.07
C ILE A 152 -8.58 -3.13 -9.04
N ASP A 153 -9.84 -3.25 -8.66
CA ASP A 153 -10.53 -4.53 -8.46
C ASP A 153 -11.19 -5.11 -9.72
N GLY A 154 -11.51 -4.28 -10.71
CA GLY A 154 -12.14 -4.70 -11.96
C GLY A 154 -13.61 -5.16 -11.82
N LEU A 155 -14.29 -4.85 -10.71
CA LEU A 155 -15.68 -5.26 -10.47
C LEU A 155 -16.68 -4.52 -11.36
N ILE A 156 -16.44 -3.25 -11.64
CA ILE A 156 -17.25 -2.43 -12.56
C ILE A 156 -16.53 -2.37 -13.89
N ALA A 157 -17.10 -3.06 -14.90
CA ALA A 157 -16.59 -3.02 -16.26
C ALA A 157 -16.95 -1.70 -16.94
N GLU A 158 -15.95 -1.03 -17.53
CA GLU A 158 -16.09 0.22 -18.28
C GLU A 158 -16.25 -0.03 -19.78
N GLU A 159 -15.73 -1.17 -20.25
CA GLU A 159 -15.82 -1.68 -21.62
C GLU A 159 -16.40 -3.10 -21.64
N LEU A 160 -16.94 -3.52 -22.77
CA LEU A 160 -17.40 -4.90 -22.93
C LEU A 160 -16.19 -5.82 -23.09
N PRO A 161 -16.03 -6.84 -22.22
CA PRO A 161 -15.03 -7.87 -22.45
C PRO A 161 -15.24 -8.59 -23.80
N ASP A 162 -14.14 -8.95 -24.47
CA ASP A 162 -14.17 -9.65 -25.75
C ASP A 162 -14.78 -11.05 -25.63
N GLU A 163 -14.55 -11.71 -24.48
CA GLU A 163 -15.07 -13.05 -24.22
C GLU A 163 -16.37 -12.99 -23.42
N PRO A 164 -17.38 -13.83 -23.75
CA PRO A 164 -18.66 -13.87 -23.04
C PRO A 164 -18.56 -14.39 -21.61
N PHE A 165 -17.46 -15.04 -21.27
CA PHE A 165 -17.14 -15.57 -19.95
C PHE A 165 -15.63 -15.62 -19.77
N SER A 166 -15.16 -15.12 -18.65
CA SER A 166 -13.79 -15.29 -18.17
C SER A 166 -13.78 -15.70 -16.70
N ALA A 167 -12.77 -16.44 -16.28
CA ALA A 167 -12.57 -16.80 -14.88
C ALA A 167 -11.06 -16.90 -14.59
N ASP A 168 -10.68 -16.44 -13.42
CA ASP A 168 -9.35 -16.55 -12.83
C ASP A 168 -9.47 -17.29 -11.50
N LEU A 169 -8.60 -18.24 -11.22
CA LEU A 169 -8.59 -19.01 -9.97
C LEU A 169 -7.15 -19.11 -9.47
N PHE A 170 -6.93 -18.74 -8.24
CA PHE A 170 -5.64 -18.82 -7.55
C PHE A 170 -5.76 -19.70 -6.31
N SER A 171 -4.73 -20.50 -6.03
CA SER A 171 -4.62 -21.27 -4.79
C SER A 171 -3.17 -21.46 -4.42
N ALA A 172 -2.81 -21.13 -3.19
CA ALA A 172 -1.49 -21.30 -2.64
C ALA A 172 -1.54 -21.97 -1.25
N TYR A 173 -0.44 -22.60 -0.85
CA TYR A 173 -0.19 -23.09 0.50
C TYR A 173 1.18 -22.63 0.96
N ASN A 174 1.24 -22.00 2.11
CA ASN A 174 2.43 -21.49 2.74
C ASN A 174 2.83 -22.40 3.92
N SER A 175 4.06 -22.92 3.91
CA SER A 175 4.52 -23.79 4.99
C SER A 175 5.03 -23.03 6.21
N VAL A 176 5.41 -21.74 6.06
CA VAL A 176 5.98 -20.93 7.13
C VAL A 176 4.95 -20.57 8.21
N ASN A 177 3.67 -20.54 7.84
CA ASN A 177 2.53 -20.25 8.73
C ASN A 177 1.41 -21.29 8.58
N GLU A 178 1.73 -22.47 8.01
CA GLU A 178 0.78 -23.55 7.71
C GLU A 178 -0.49 -23.09 6.94
N GLY A 179 -0.38 -21.97 6.21
CA GLY A 179 -1.50 -21.22 5.69
C GLY A 179 -1.96 -21.59 4.29
N THR A 180 -3.18 -21.21 3.97
CA THR A 180 -3.80 -21.39 2.65
C THR A 180 -4.36 -20.09 2.11
N GLU A 181 -4.19 -19.88 0.81
CA GLU A 181 -4.79 -18.78 0.06
C GLU A 181 -5.63 -19.32 -1.10
N LEU A 182 -6.82 -18.79 -1.23
CA LEU A 182 -7.75 -19.11 -2.31
C LEU A 182 -8.35 -17.83 -2.85
N ALA A 183 -8.33 -17.64 -4.16
CA ALA A 183 -9.05 -16.54 -4.80
C ALA A 183 -9.70 -16.99 -6.10
N GLY A 184 -10.84 -16.38 -6.42
CA GLY A 184 -11.54 -16.64 -7.68
C GLY A 184 -12.26 -15.40 -8.16
N LYS A 185 -12.12 -15.10 -9.45
CA LYS A 185 -12.84 -14.06 -10.16
C LYS A 185 -13.59 -14.66 -11.34
N ALA A 186 -14.77 -14.14 -11.66
CA ALA A 186 -15.50 -14.53 -12.85
C ALA A 186 -16.28 -13.36 -13.42
N GLN A 187 -16.30 -13.23 -14.75
CA GLN A 187 -17.11 -12.26 -15.47
C GLN A 187 -18.01 -12.95 -16.49
N PHE A 188 -19.22 -12.50 -16.60
CA PHE A 188 -20.25 -12.99 -17.52
C PHE A 188 -20.81 -11.82 -18.32
N VAL A 189 -20.77 -11.90 -19.64
CA VAL A 189 -21.31 -10.90 -20.54
C VAL A 189 -22.63 -11.35 -21.12
N ASN A 190 -23.66 -10.50 -21.04
CA ASN A 190 -24.95 -10.74 -21.64
C ASN A 190 -25.50 -9.45 -22.30
N GLY A 191 -25.27 -9.31 -23.60
CA GLY A 191 -25.55 -8.07 -24.34
C GLY A 191 -24.72 -6.92 -23.79
N PRO A 192 -25.33 -5.81 -23.38
CA PRO A 192 -24.59 -4.67 -22.81
C PRO A 192 -24.31 -4.81 -21.30
N PHE A 193 -24.63 -5.93 -20.69
CA PHE A 193 -24.46 -6.15 -19.25
C PHE A 193 -23.28 -7.07 -18.95
N VAL A 194 -22.46 -6.66 -17.99
CA VAL A 194 -21.36 -7.45 -17.43
C VAL A 194 -21.66 -7.70 -15.95
N PHE A 195 -21.57 -8.97 -15.56
CA PHE A 195 -21.71 -9.41 -14.16
C PHE A 195 -20.32 -9.88 -13.72
N SER A 196 -19.78 -9.27 -12.68
CA SER A 196 -18.50 -9.61 -12.08
C SER A 196 -18.71 -10.20 -10.70
N LEU A 197 -17.96 -11.25 -10.38
CA LEU A 197 -17.94 -11.88 -9.05
C LEU A 197 -16.49 -12.08 -8.65
N SER A 198 -16.17 -11.83 -7.38
CA SER A 198 -14.88 -12.16 -6.79
C SER A 198 -15.09 -12.73 -5.39
N ALA A 199 -14.28 -13.71 -5.02
CA ALA A 199 -14.21 -14.22 -3.67
C ALA A 199 -12.78 -14.62 -3.36
N SER A 200 -12.29 -14.31 -2.16
CA SER A 200 -10.98 -14.72 -1.67
C SER A 200 -11.06 -15.14 -0.21
N GLN A 201 -10.14 -16.02 0.17
CA GLN A 201 -9.92 -16.44 1.55
C GLN A 201 -8.42 -16.61 1.76
N ARG A 202 -7.95 -16.15 2.89
CA ARG A 202 -6.61 -16.37 3.44
C ARG A 202 -6.77 -16.86 4.86
N ASP A 203 -6.09 -17.96 5.21
CA ASP A 203 -6.12 -18.60 6.51
C ASP A 203 -4.67 -18.99 6.84
N PHE A 204 -4.02 -18.20 7.68
CA PHE A 204 -2.63 -18.30 8.09
C PHE A 204 -2.54 -18.49 9.61
N GLY A 205 -1.76 -19.46 10.04
CA GLY A 205 -1.34 -19.60 11.43
C GLY A 205 -0.14 -18.68 11.75
N ASP A 206 0.45 -18.92 12.91
CA ASP A 206 1.61 -18.18 13.36
C ASP A 206 2.83 -18.40 12.47
N TYR A 207 3.65 -17.38 12.36
CA TYR A 207 4.76 -17.31 11.42
C TYR A 207 6.04 -17.92 11.98
N GLU A 208 6.65 -18.93 11.31
CA GLU A 208 7.95 -19.48 11.70
C GLU A 208 9.07 -18.47 11.44
N ILE A 209 9.86 -18.15 12.47
CA ILE A 209 11.02 -17.25 12.41
C ILE A 209 12.32 -17.98 12.75
N PRO A 210 13.50 -17.49 12.30
CA PRO A 210 14.77 -18.19 12.53
C PRO A 210 15.38 -17.96 13.92
N GLY A 211 14.78 -17.20 14.81
CA GLY A 211 15.32 -16.82 16.13
C GLY A 211 14.22 -16.45 17.11
N GLY A 212 14.52 -15.61 18.08
CA GLY A 212 13.52 -14.99 18.96
C GLY A 212 12.75 -13.89 18.27
N SER A 213 11.57 -13.57 18.77
CA SER A 213 10.70 -12.49 18.27
C SER A 213 11.28 -11.10 18.55
N GLU A 214 12.01 -10.94 19.63
CA GLU A 214 12.61 -9.69 20.06
C GLU A 214 14.00 -9.44 19.48
N SER A 215 14.29 -8.16 19.19
CA SER A 215 15.63 -7.77 18.75
C SER A 215 16.61 -7.75 19.94
N ALA A 216 17.88 -8.11 19.71
CA ALA A 216 18.91 -8.00 20.73
C ALA A 216 19.10 -6.55 21.28
N ALA A 217 18.69 -5.54 20.52
CA ALA A 217 18.74 -4.15 20.95
C ALA A 217 17.61 -3.82 21.92
N LEU A 218 16.43 -4.39 21.72
CA LEU A 218 15.28 -4.26 22.61
C LEU A 218 15.60 -4.92 23.95
N VAL A 219 15.92 -6.21 23.95
CA VAL A 219 16.32 -6.97 25.16
C VAL A 219 17.41 -6.24 25.96
N ALA A 220 18.42 -5.67 25.30
CA ALA A 220 19.47 -4.92 26.00
C ALA A 220 18.99 -3.58 26.57
N ALA A 221 17.97 -2.95 25.99
CA ALA A 221 17.37 -1.73 26.52
C ALA A 221 16.56 -2.01 27.79
N GLU A 222 15.74 -3.03 27.79
CA GLU A 222 14.88 -3.49 28.88
C GLU A 222 15.71 -4.03 30.07
N GLU A 223 16.77 -4.81 29.82
CA GLU A 223 17.75 -5.19 30.84
C GLU A 223 18.41 -3.96 31.52
N ALA A 224 18.64 -2.89 30.76
CA ALA A 224 19.24 -1.67 31.30
C ALA A 224 18.26 -0.87 32.17
N GLU A 225 16.97 -1.01 31.96
CA GLU A 225 15.90 -0.44 32.79
C GLU A 225 15.59 -1.30 34.01
N GLY A 226 16.05 -2.55 34.05
CA GLY A 226 16.01 -3.44 35.19
C GLY A 226 14.97 -4.56 35.09
N GLU A 227 14.40 -4.72 33.93
CA GLU A 227 13.53 -5.84 33.59
C GLU A 227 14.34 -7.12 33.48
N VAL A 228 13.77 -8.23 33.89
CA VAL A 228 14.43 -9.54 33.91
C VAL A 228 13.72 -10.39 32.86
N HIS A 229 14.34 -10.55 31.69
CA HIS A 229 13.86 -11.49 30.69
C HIS A 229 14.16 -12.93 31.17
N GLU A 230 13.16 -13.75 31.32
CA GLU A 230 13.34 -15.21 31.41
C GLU A 230 13.54 -15.74 29.96
N GLU A 231 14.49 -16.67 29.75
CA GLU A 231 14.86 -17.19 28.42
C GLU A 231 13.68 -17.86 27.63
N GLU A 232 12.47 -17.86 28.18
CA GLU A 232 11.25 -18.47 27.62
C GLU A 232 10.24 -17.45 27.07
N GLU A 233 10.42 -16.15 27.30
CA GLU A 233 9.43 -15.09 26.98
C GLU A 233 9.35 -14.68 25.50
N GLY A 234 10.35 -14.91 24.70
CA GLY A 234 10.29 -14.70 23.26
C GLY A 234 10.24 -16.01 22.51
N GLY A 235 9.10 -16.47 22.03
CA GLY A 235 8.91 -17.73 21.34
C GLY A 235 10.07 -18.05 20.36
N GLU A 236 10.97 -18.99 20.74
CA GLU A 236 12.11 -19.35 19.90
C GLU A 236 11.61 -20.14 18.68
N GLY A 237 11.65 -19.52 17.51
CA GLY A 237 11.32 -20.17 16.24
C GLY A 237 9.91 -19.91 15.71
N VAL A 238 9.08 -19.18 16.44
CA VAL A 238 7.72 -18.77 16.01
C VAL A 238 7.46 -17.33 16.47
N LEU A 239 6.87 -16.54 15.63
CA LEU A 239 6.26 -15.26 16.00
C LEU A 239 4.83 -15.56 16.45
N GLU A 240 4.65 -15.76 17.76
CA GLU A 240 3.37 -16.10 18.35
C GLU A 240 2.33 -15.00 18.14
N ASN A 241 1.05 -15.38 18.09
CA ASN A 241 -0.06 -14.47 17.87
C ASN A 241 0.06 -13.64 16.57
N SER A 242 0.60 -14.22 15.50
CA SER A 242 0.74 -13.58 14.19
C SER A 242 -0.22 -14.12 13.12
N PHE A 243 -1.25 -14.86 13.51
CA PHE A 243 -2.23 -15.47 12.63
C PHE A 243 -3.06 -14.44 11.82
N VAL A 244 -3.65 -14.89 10.69
CA VAL A 244 -4.56 -14.08 9.85
C VAL A 244 -5.63 -14.96 9.23
N ASP A 245 -6.91 -14.66 9.46
CA ASP A 245 -8.06 -15.21 8.69
C ASP A 245 -8.81 -14.06 8.02
N THR A 246 -8.67 -13.93 6.72
CA THR A 246 -9.34 -12.88 5.93
C THR A 246 -10.21 -13.50 4.86
N GLN A 247 -11.44 -13.03 4.76
CA GLN A 247 -12.41 -13.44 3.74
C GLN A 247 -12.98 -12.21 3.04
N THR A 248 -13.00 -12.24 1.72
CA THR A 248 -13.62 -11.18 0.92
C THR A 248 -14.60 -11.77 -0.09
N PHE A 249 -15.75 -11.17 -0.20
CA PHE A 249 -16.74 -11.46 -1.23
C PHE A 249 -17.16 -10.17 -1.94
N SER A 250 -17.19 -10.20 -3.29
CA SER A 250 -17.54 -9.03 -4.08
C SER A 250 -18.40 -9.39 -5.28
N ALA A 251 -19.29 -8.47 -5.63
CA ALA A 251 -20.15 -8.61 -6.81
C ALA A 251 -20.32 -7.26 -7.52
N GLY A 252 -20.27 -7.26 -8.84
CA GLY A 252 -20.46 -6.09 -9.69
C GLY A 252 -21.49 -6.34 -10.80
N LEU A 253 -22.19 -5.28 -11.17
CA LEU A 253 -23.08 -5.23 -12.33
C LEU A 253 -22.82 -3.96 -13.11
N SER A 254 -22.43 -4.08 -14.37
CA SER A 254 -22.20 -2.96 -15.27
C SER A 254 -23.13 -3.02 -16.48
N TRP A 255 -23.59 -1.88 -16.89
CA TRP A 255 -24.15 -1.64 -18.21
C TRP A 255 -23.12 -0.86 -19.05
N VAL A 256 -22.76 -1.40 -20.20
CA VAL A 256 -21.77 -0.83 -21.11
C VAL A 256 -22.42 -0.56 -22.46
N GLY A 257 -22.41 0.70 -22.88
CA GLY A 257 -22.85 1.18 -24.19
C GLY A 257 -21.66 1.51 -25.08
N ASP A 258 -21.95 2.07 -26.27
CA ASP A 258 -20.91 2.39 -27.27
C ASP A 258 -19.92 3.48 -26.81
N THR A 259 -20.34 4.39 -25.93
CA THR A 259 -19.55 5.56 -25.47
C THR A 259 -19.81 5.87 -23.99
N SER A 260 -20.42 4.97 -23.25
CA SER A 260 -20.78 5.24 -21.85
C SER A 260 -20.98 3.94 -21.08
N PHE A 261 -20.73 4.01 -19.79
CA PHE A 261 -20.97 2.90 -18.87
C PHE A 261 -21.60 3.39 -17.57
N LEU A 262 -22.23 2.49 -16.86
CA LEU A 262 -22.73 2.67 -15.50
C LEU A 262 -22.69 1.34 -14.77
N GLY A 263 -22.08 1.30 -13.62
CA GLY A 263 -21.97 0.10 -12.80
C GLY A 263 -22.18 0.36 -11.33
N VAL A 264 -22.46 -0.72 -10.63
CA VAL A 264 -22.53 -0.78 -9.17
C VAL A 264 -21.80 -2.03 -8.71
N SER A 265 -21.03 -1.92 -7.64
CA SER A 265 -20.41 -3.05 -6.98
C SER A 265 -20.64 -3.00 -5.47
N VAL A 266 -20.55 -4.16 -4.85
CA VAL A 266 -20.52 -4.34 -3.41
C VAL A 266 -19.34 -5.25 -3.08
N ARG A 267 -18.57 -4.90 -2.04
CA ARG A 267 -17.52 -5.69 -1.44
C ARG A 267 -17.79 -5.81 0.05
N GLN A 268 -17.67 -7.02 0.57
CA GLN A 268 -17.66 -7.30 1.99
C GLN A 268 -16.36 -8.02 2.33
N GLN A 269 -15.69 -7.55 3.35
CA GLN A 269 -14.46 -8.11 3.90
C GLN A 269 -14.66 -8.36 5.37
N THR A 270 -14.20 -9.51 5.84
CA THR A 270 -14.02 -9.82 7.25
C THR A 270 -12.59 -10.26 7.46
N SER A 271 -11.97 -9.88 8.56
CA SER A 271 -10.59 -10.24 8.87
C SER A 271 -10.40 -10.35 10.37
N GLU A 272 -9.86 -11.47 10.85
CA GLU A 272 -9.42 -11.66 12.21
C GLU A 272 -7.90 -11.89 12.17
N TYR A 273 -7.13 -11.13 12.94
CA TYR A 273 -5.68 -11.24 12.94
C TYR A 273 -5.08 -10.90 14.29
N GLY A 274 -4.02 -11.63 14.68
CA GLY A 274 -3.30 -11.42 15.91
C GLY A 274 -2.32 -10.25 15.85
N LEU A 275 -2.01 -9.72 17.03
CA LEU A 275 -1.01 -8.68 17.26
C LEU A 275 0.17 -9.29 18.01
N PRO A 276 1.26 -9.66 17.32
CA PRO A 276 2.42 -10.27 17.97
C PRO A 276 3.17 -9.26 18.85
N GLY A 277 3.79 -9.74 19.94
CA GLY A 277 4.60 -8.91 20.83
C GLY A 277 3.84 -8.27 22.00
N HIS A 278 2.56 -8.55 22.16
CA HIS A 278 1.73 -8.05 23.25
C HIS A 278 1.35 -9.20 24.21
N GLY A 279 2.26 -9.62 25.06
CA GLY A 279 1.99 -10.46 26.20
C GLY A 279 2.26 -9.64 27.45
N HIS A 280 1.24 -9.20 28.18
CA HIS A 280 1.44 -8.58 29.48
C HIS A 280 1.66 -9.69 30.51
N GLU A 281 2.87 -9.75 31.10
CA GLU A 281 3.02 -10.41 32.37
C GLU A 281 2.34 -9.57 33.44
N GLU A 282 1.27 -10.09 34.06
CA GLU A 282 0.82 -9.57 35.33
C GLU A 282 1.96 -9.73 36.34
N HIS A 283 2.58 -8.63 36.77
CA HIS A 283 3.50 -8.63 37.91
C HIS A 283 2.78 -9.24 39.11
N GLU A 284 3.13 -10.47 39.46
CA GLU A 284 2.71 -11.09 40.71
C GLU A 284 3.10 -10.18 41.88
N ASP A 285 2.12 -9.46 42.44
CA ASP A 285 2.22 -8.98 43.81
C ASP A 285 2.36 -10.19 44.72
N GLU A 286 3.53 -10.40 45.28
CA GLU A 286 3.98 -11.52 46.16
C GLU A 286 3.11 -11.73 47.43
N ASP A 287 1.77 -11.70 47.35
CA ASP A 287 0.92 -12.02 48.50
C ASP A 287 -0.51 -12.40 48.07
N HIS A 288 -0.76 -13.55 47.41
CA HIS A 288 -2.07 -14.20 47.51
C HIS A 288 -2.06 -15.71 47.28
N ASP A 289 -2.80 -16.40 48.17
CA ASP A 289 -3.04 -17.81 48.35
C ASP A 289 -3.34 -18.61 47.04
N GLU A 290 -2.73 -19.79 46.94
CA GLU A 290 -2.92 -20.85 45.96
C GLU A 290 -4.41 -21.11 45.62
N GLU A 291 -4.95 -20.43 44.62
CA GLU A 291 -6.02 -20.92 43.76
C GLU A 291 -5.42 -21.02 42.36
N GLU A 292 -5.36 -22.24 41.80
CA GLU A 292 -5.05 -22.48 40.39
C GLU A 292 -6.08 -21.73 39.54
N HIS A 293 -5.83 -20.48 39.18
CA HIS A 293 -6.40 -19.88 38.00
C HIS A 293 -5.56 -20.40 36.81
N ASP A 294 -6.20 -21.05 35.86
CA ASP A 294 -5.65 -21.19 34.52
C ASP A 294 -5.46 -19.75 34.03
N GLU A 295 -4.25 -19.21 34.08
CA GLU A 295 -3.85 -17.97 33.48
C GLU A 295 -4.06 -18.17 31.97
N GLU A 296 -5.12 -17.59 31.41
CA GLU A 296 -5.27 -17.49 29.96
C GLU A 296 -4.27 -16.43 29.52
N GLU A 297 -3.24 -16.84 28.78
CA GLU A 297 -2.27 -15.93 28.17
C GLU A 297 -3.03 -14.86 27.37
N GLU A 298 -2.77 -13.59 27.66
CA GLU A 298 -3.35 -12.47 26.91
C GLU A 298 -2.80 -12.49 25.48
N SER A 299 -3.64 -12.76 24.52
CA SER A 299 -3.31 -12.80 23.10
C SER A 299 -4.19 -11.81 22.35
N PRO A 300 -3.81 -10.54 22.30
CA PRO A 300 -4.63 -9.49 21.67
C PRO A 300 -4.77 -9.72 20.18
N PHE A 301 -5.97 -9.50 19.68
CA PHE A 301 -6.28 -9.64 18.25
C PHE A 301 -7.35 -8.64 17.80
N ILE A 302 -7.42 -8.42 16.51
CA ILE A 302 -8.42 -7.54 15.89
C ILE A 302 -9.38 -8.36 15.03
N ASP A 303 -10.69 -8.13 15.22
CA ASP A 303 -11.78 -8.63 14.37
C ASP A 303 -12.40 -7.46 13.60
N LEU A 304 -12.30 -7.48 12.27
CA LEU A 304 -12.64 -6.41 11.35
C LEU A 304 -13.74 -6.83 10.39
N GLU A 305 -14.74 -5.97 10.20
CA GLU A 305 -15.74 -6.09 9.14
C GLU A 305 -15.84 -4.78 8.35
N GLN A 306 -15.83 -4.87 7.01
CA GLN A 306 -16.10 -3.73 6.13
C GLN A 306 -17.09 -4.10 5.03
N THR A 307 -18.07 -3.23 4.82
CA THR A 307 -18.93 -3.24 3.64
C THR A 307 -18.72 -1.97 2.83
N ARG A 308 -18.31 -2.14 1.55
CA ARG A 308 -18.12 -1.04 0.59
C ARG A 308 -19.08 -1.19 -0.57
N VAL A 309 -19.82 -0.12 -0.88
CA VAL A 309 -20.70 -0.02 -2.05
C VAL A 309 -20.20 1.09 -2.96
N GLU A 310 -19.92 0.77 -4.23
CA GLU A 310 -19.47 1.73 -5.23
C GLU A 310 -20.49 1.84 -6.37
N ILE A 311 -20.76 3.07 -6.81
CA ILE A 311 -21.48 3.41 -8.03
C ILE A 311 -20.52 4.22 -8.90
N ARG A 312 -20.20 3.74 -10.11
CA ARG A 312 -19.31 4.42 -11.03
C ARG A 312 -19.91 4.44 -12.44
N GLY A 313 -19.75 5.57 -13.12
CA GLY A 313 -20.21 5.72 -14.48
C GLY A 313 -19.44 6.77 -15.24
N GLY A 314 -19.45 6.65 -16.57
CA GLY A 314 -18.74 7.55 -17.44
C GLY A 314 -19.38 7.66 -18.83
N ALA A 315 -19.01 8.72 -19.52
CA ALA A 315 -19.41 8.92 -20.90
C ALA A 315 -18.35 9.71 -21.68
N GLU A 316 -18.03 9.27 -22.88
CA GLU A 316 -17.26 10.03 -23.86
C GLU A 316 -18.12 11.14 -24.48
N LEU A 317 -17.58 12.34 -24.58
CA LEU A 317 -18.30 13.52 -25.07
C LEU A 317 -17.80 14.03 -26.45
N GLY A 318 -16.51 13.79 -26.74
CA GLY A 318 -15.90 14.20 -27.98
C GLY A 318 -14.37 14.30 -27.92
N GLU A 319 -13.76 14.76 -28.99
CA GLU A 319 -12.30 14.82 -29.12
C GLU A 319 -11.71 16.19 -28.69
N THR A 320 -12.54 17.21 -28.51
CA THR A 320 -12.09 18.58 -28.20
C THR A 320 -13.01 19.25 -27.19
N GLY A 321 -12.44 20.08 -26.33
CA GLY A 321 -13.17 20.72 -25.24
C GLY A 321 -13.28 19.78 -24.04
N LEU A 322 -14.48 19.39 -23.66
CA LEU A 322 -14.71 18.30 -22.73
C LEU A 322 -14.71 16.98 -23.52
N THR A 323 -13.77 16.09 -23.21
CA THR A 323 -13.60 14.82 -23.92
C THR A 323 -14.40 13.69 -23.31
N GLY A 324 -14.62 13.74 -22.01
CA GLY A 324 -15.40 12.75 -21.27
C GLY A 324 -15.84 13.29 -19.93
N ILE A 325 -16.68 12.52 -19.27
CA ILE A 325 -17.06 12.73 -17.88
C ILE A 325 -17.08 11.39 -17.19
N ARG A 326 -16.52 11.31 -15.98
CA ARG A 326 -16.51 10.13 -15.12
C ARG A 326 -16.93 10.55 -13.71
N GLY A 327 -17.74 9.73 -13.05
CA GLY A 327 -18.15 9.97 -11.67
C GLY A 327 -18.16 8.69 -10.89
N SER A 328 -17.70 8.78 -9.65
CA SER A 328 -17.72 7.69 -8.66
C SER A 328 -18.36 8.19 -7.38
N LEU A 329 -19.12 7.31 -6.73
CA LEU A 329 -19.72 7.51 -5.42
C LEU A 329 -19.56 6.23 -4.63
N VAL A 330 -18.94 6.32 -3.48
CA VAL A 330 -18.65 5.19 -2.59
C VAL A 330 -19.28 5.44 -1.23
N PHE A 331 -19.83 4.40 -0.64
CA PHE A 331 -20.29 4.35 0.74
C PHE A 331 -19.55 3.22 1.44
N VAL A 332 -19.09 3.47 2.64
CA VAL A 332 -18.39 2.50 3.48
C VAL A 332 -19.03 2.46 4.85
N ASP A 333 -19.16 1.25 5.38
CA ASP A 333 -19.51 0.91 6.75
C ASP A 333 -18.37 -0.02 7.22
N TYR A 334 -17.64 0.39 8.24
CA TYR A 334 -16.45 -0.26 8.76
C TYR A 334 -16.51 -0.32 10.28
N GLU A 335 -16.26 -1.49 10.82
CA GLU A 335 -16.10 -1.73 12.25
C GLU A 335 -14.90 -2.64 12.48
N HIS A 336 -14.10 -2.37 13.51
CA HIS A 336 -13.24 -3.38 14.06
C HIS A 336 -13.27 -3.32 15.58
N THR A 337 -13.05 -4.47 16.20
CA THR A 337 -12.92 -4.62 17.65
C THR A 337 -11.52 -5.14 17.96
N GLU A 338 -10.82 -4.44 18.82
CA GLU A 338 -9.59 -4.88 19.45
C GLU A 338 -9.98 -5.70 20.68
N PHE A 339 -9.51 -6.94 20.75
CA PHE A 339 -9.70 -7.83 21.88
C PHE A 339 -8.39 -7.96 22.63
N GLU A 340 -8.40 -7.83 23.94
CA GLU A 340 -7.28 -8.10 24.81
C GLU A 340 -7.07 -9.61 24.96
N ALA A 341 -8.17 -10.36 25.06
CA ALA A 341 -8.21 -11.82 25.10
C ALA A 341 -9.51 -12.33 24.45
N PRO A 342 -9.63 -13.64 24.14
CA PRO A 342 -10.85 -14.20 23.58
C PRO A 342 -12.11 -13.92 24.40
N GLY A 343 -12.95 -13.02 23.90
CA GLY A 343 -14.21 -12.59 24.53
C GLY A 343 -14.12 -11.36 25.43
N GLU A 344 -12.96 -10.76 25.56
CA GLU A 344 -12.71 -9.50 26.26
C GLU A 344 -12.42 -8.39 25.25
N ALA A 345 -13.43 -7.58 24.91
CA ALA A 345 -13.29 -6.49 23.98
C ALA A 345 -12.72 -5.26 24.70
N GLY A 346 -11.55 -4.80 24.31
CA GLY A 346 -10.91 -3.57 24.76
C GLY A 346 -11.52 -2.34 24.08
N THR A 347 -11.24 -2.14 22.79
CA THR A 347 -11.69 -0.99 22.02
C THR A 347 -12.44 -1.38 20.77
N VAL A 348 -13.51 -0.63 20.44
CA VAL A 348 -14.25 -0.75 19.19
C VAL A 348 -14.09 0.53 18.39
N TYR A 349 -13.69 0.40 17.13
CA TYR A 349 -13.62 1.49 16.16
C TYR A 349 -14.71 1.32 15.11
N GLU A 350 -15.50 2.36 14.90
CA GLU A 350 -16.49 2.43 13.84
C GLU A 350 -16.12 3.58 12.88
N THR A 351 -16.16 3.34 11.59
CA THR A 351 -15.95 4.37 10.56
C THR A 351 -17.01 4.26 9.48
N ASP A 352 -17.94 5.20 9.49
CA ASP A 352 -18.95 5.37 8.46
C ASP A 352 -18.60 6.53 7.55
N GLY A 353 -18.83 6.41 6.25
CA GLY A 353 -18.62 7.55 5.39
C GLY A 353 -18.99 7.35 3.93
N PHE A 354 -18.90 8.45 3.21
CA PHE A 354 -18.99 8.42 1.75
C PHE A 354 -17.96 9.33 1.10
N GLU A 355 -17.53 8.93 -0.08
CA GLU A 355 -16.72 9.79 -0.95
C GLU A 355 -17.35 9.86 -2.35
N ALA A 356 -17.40 11.06 -2.91
CA ALA A 356 -17.87 11.32 -4.25
C ALA A 356 -16.79 12.04 -5.05
N ARG A 357 -16.49 11.54 -6.26
CA ARG A 357 -15.55 12.14 -7.21
C ARG A 357 -16.24 12.35 -8.56
N LEU A 358 -16.09 13.53 -9.13
CA LEU A 358 -16.54 13.85 -10.48
C LEU A 358 -15.37 14.43 -11.26
N GLU A 359 -15.10 13.86 -12.41
CA GLU A 359 -14.00 14.22 -13.28
C GLU A 359 -14.50 14.48 -14.71
N ALA A 360 -13.96 15.51 -15.34
CA ALA A 360 -14.19 15.80 -16.73
C ALA A 360 -12.86 15.87 -17.49
N GLY A 361 -12.68 14.96 -18.43
CA GLY A 361 -11.57 14.97 -19.36
C GLY A 361 -11.60 16.20 -20.25
N THR A 362 -10.43 16.75 -20.54
CA THR A 362 -10.31 18.00 -21.32
C THR A 362 -9.26 17.89 -22.42
N ALA A 363 -9.57 18.46 -23.60
CA ALA A 363 -8.63 18.65 -24.67
C ALA A 363 -8.80 20.08 -25.23
N PHE A 364 -7.99 21.01 -24.71
CA PHE A 364 -8.01 22.42 -25.14
C PHE A 364 -6.80 22.76 -26.03
N GLY A 365 -6.96 22.59 -27.33
CA GLY A 365 -5.88 22.73 -28.30
C GLY A 365 -4.92 21.56 -28.20
N GLU A 366 -3.71 21.79 -27.68
CA GLU A 366 -2.67 20.77 -27.47
C GLU A 366 -2.49 20.44 -25.97
N LEU A 367 -3.36 20.98 -25.10
CA LEU A 367 -3.43 20.64 -23.68
C LEU A 367 -4.47 19.56 -23.47
N ASN A 368 -4.07 18.43 -22.87
CA ASN A 368 -4.92 17.30 -22.51
C ASN A 368 -4.84 17.06 -20.99
N GLY A 369 -5.90 16.59 -20.39
CA GLY A 369 -5.94 16.33 -18.97
C GLY A 369 -7.35 16.29 -18.42
N ALA A 370 -7.52 16.69 -17.16
CA ALA A 370 -8.81 16.69 -16.48
C ALA A 370 -8.97 17.87 -15.52
N ILE A 371 -10.23 18.15 -15.22
CA ILE A 371 -10.67 18.95 -14.08
C ILE A 371 -11.63 18.11 -13.25
N GLY A 372 -11.63 18.26 -11.93
CA GLY A 372 -12.54 17.47 -11.11
C GLY A 372 -12.88 18.11 -9.78
N LEU A 373 -13.87 17.49 -9.13
CA LEU A 373 -14.37 17.80 -7.80
C LEU A 373 -14.37 16.52 -6.97
N GLN A 374 -14.10 16.65 -5.69
CA GLN A 374 -14.12 15.56 -4.72
C GLN A 374 -14.77 16.05 -3.42
N VAL A 375 -15.55 15.18 -2.80
CA VAL A 375 -16.21 15.43 -1.51
C VAL A 375 -16.07 14.18 -0.68
N LEU A 376 -15.60 14.32 0.55
CA LEU A 376 -15.52 13.27 1.56
C LEU A 376 -16.32 13.72 2.79
N ASP A 377 -17.03 12.78 3.39
CA ASP A 377 -17.66 12.90 4.70
C ASP A 377 -17.47 11.55 5.40
N LYS A 378 -16.72 11.54 6.51
CA LYS A 378 -16.50 10.34 7.34
C LYS A 378 -16.63 10.68 8.81
N GLU A 379 -17.13 9.74 9.59
CA GLU A 379 -17.16 9.79 11.04
C GLU A 379 -16.32 8.63 11.59
N LEU A 380 -15.35 8.92 12.44
CA LEU A 380 -14.57 7.94 13.19
C LEU A 380 -15.00 8.01 14.66
N ILE A 381 -15.40 6.87 15.20
CA ILE A 381 -15.79 6.69 16.60
C ILE A 381 -14.91 5.60 17.20
N ALA A 382 -14.25 5.86 18.31
CA ALA A 382 -13.63 4.84 19.14
C ALA A 382 -14.28 4.84 20.51
N PHE A 383 -14.60 3.67 21.03
CA PHE A 383 -15.16 3.50 22.38
C PHE A 383 -14.67 2.20 23.01
N GLY A 384 -14.35 2.26 24.30
CA GLY A 384 -13.72 1.20 25.07
C GLY A 384 -12.86 1.82 26.17
N GLU A 385 -12.20 0.99 26.95
CA GLU A 385 -11.34 1.48 28.04
C GLU A 385 -10.04 2.10 27.49
N GLU A 386 -9.62 1.68 26.30
CA GLU A 386 -8.39 2.10 25.61
C GLU A 386 -8.63 3.06 24.43
N ALA A 387 -9.86 3.52 24.26
CA ALA A 387 -10.19 4.44 23.19
C ALA A 387 -9.44 5.78 23.33
N PHE A 388 -8.34 5.96 22.59
CA PHE A 388 -7.51 7.16 22.64
C PHE A 388 -8.00 8.31 21.74
N ILE A 389 -8.98 8.05 20.85
CA ILE A 389 -9.58 9.06 19.96
C ILE A 389 -11.05 9.22 20.31
N THR A 390 -11.50 10.46 20.55
CA THR A 390 -12.92 10.74 20.74
C THR A 390 -13.63 10.93 19.39
N PRO A 391 -14.97 10.68 19.31
CA PRO A 391 -15.72 10.75 18.06
C PRO A 391 -15.46 12.02 17.26
N THR A 392 -15.07 11.85 16.00
CA THR A 392 -14.64 12.93 15.10
C THR A 392 -15.26 12.75 13.71
N THR A 393 -15.95 13.78 13.24
CA THR A 393 -16.41 13.88 11.87
C THR A 393 -15.40 14.66 11.03
N THR A 394 -14.99 14.14 9.89
CA THR A 394 -14.10 14.80 8.94
C THR A 394 -14.83 15.04 7.62
N GLU A 395 -15.02 16.31 7.26
CA GLU A 395 -15.59 16.71 5.97
C GLU A 395 -14.52 17.34 5.09
N SER A 396 -14.45 16.96 3.81
CA SER A 396 -13.61 17.66 2.85
C SER A 396 -14.32 17.96 1.53
N VAL A 397 -13.97 19.09 0.92
CA VAL A 397 -14.39 19.48 -0.42
C VAL A 397 -13.19 19.98 -1.18
N ALA A 398 -12.93 19.39 -2.34
CA ALA A 398 -11.80 19.74 -3.18
C ALA A 398 -12.17 19.96 -4.62
N ALA A 399 -11.36 20.80 -5.30
CA ALA A 399 -11.34 20.92 -6.74
C ALA A 399 -9.91 20.76 -7.24
N PHE A 400 -9.72 20.03 -8.32
CA PHE A 400 -8.42 19.78 -8.90
C PHE A 400 -8.40 20.00 -10.41
N LEU A 401 -7.20 20.22 -10.91
CA LEU A 401 -6.86 20.35 -12.32
C LEU A 401 -5.55 19.60 -12.58
N TYR A 402 -5.52 18.80 -13.61
CA TYR A 402 -4.30 18.21 -14.16
C TYR A 402 -4.27 18.43 -15.67
N GLN A 403 -3.16 18.91 -16.22
CA GLN A 403 -3.01 19.15 -17.65
C GLN A 403 -1.59 18.80 -18.11
N THR A 404 -1.50 18.26 -19.29
CA THR A 404 -0.26 17.91 -19.95
C THR A 404 -0.26 18.40 -21.39
N ARG A 405 0.93 18.65 -21.92
CA ARG A 405 1.15 18.93 -23.33
C ARG A 405 2.47 18.34 -23.78
N GLU A 406 2.44 17.65 -24.88
CA GLU A 406 3.62 17.17 -25.56
C GLU A 406 3.73 17.81 -26.97
N TRP A 407 4.97 18.10 -27.39
CA TRP A 407 5.28 18.66 -28.71
C TRP A 407 5.97 17.60 -29.58
N ASP A 408 5.83 17.71 -30.91
CA ASP A 408 6.42 16.80 -31.89
C ASP A 408 7.95 16.60 -31.75
N ASN A 409 8.63 17.46 -31.02
CA ASN A 409 10.08 17.34 -30.77
C ASN A 409 10.41 16.53 -29.53
N GLY A 410 9.44 15.88 -28.91
CA GLY A 410 9.56 15.09 -27.69
C GLY A 410 9.72 15.92 -26.42
N PHE A 411 9.54 17.25 -26.47
CA PHE A 411 9.46 18.06 -25.26
C PHE A 411 8.03 18.06 -24.73
N GLY A 412 7.86 17.87 -23.42
CA GLY A 412 6.57 17.89 -22.77
C GLY A 412 6.58 18.71 -21.49
N ILE A 413 5.40 19.15 -21.08
CA ILE A 413 5.14 19.78 -19.78
C ILE A 413 3.89 19.16 -19.17
N GLU A 414 3.86 19.09 -17.87
CA GLU A 414 2.69 18.72 -17.09
C GLU A 414 2.56 19.63 -15.86
N PHE A 415 1.32 19.90 -15.47
CA PHE A 415 1.05 20.65 -14.26
C PHE A 415 -0.25 20.19 -13.61
N GLY A 416 -0.24 20.20 -12.29
CA GLY A 416 -1.36 19.90 -11.44
C GLY A 416 -1.65 21.02 -10.47
N SER A 417 -2.88 21.15 -10.03
CA SER A 417 -3.24 21.98 -8.88
C SER A 417 -4.48 21.45 -8.18
N ARG A 418 -4.53 21.64 -6.87
CA ARG A 418 -5.66 21.27 -6.01
C ARG A 418 -5.90 22.38 -5.00
N ILE A 419 -7.15 22.67 -4.75
CA ILE A 419 -7.60 23.46 -3.62
C ILE A 419 -8.58 22.62 -2.81
N GLU A 420 -8.47 22.65 -1.51
CA GLU A 420 -9.25 21.79 -0.63
C GLU A 420 -9.61 22.53 0.67
N ARG A 421 -10.79 22.29 1.18
CA ARG A 421 -11.20 22.66 2.52
C ARG A 421 -11.44 21.39 3.30
N VAL A 422 -10.76 21.25 4.47
CA VAL A 422 -10.96 20.17 5.43
C VAL A 422 -11.49 20.75 6.72
N GLU A 423 -12.54 20.14 7.27
CA GLU A 423 -13.13 20.49 8.55
C GLU A 423 -13.23 19.22 9.40
N LEU A 424 -12.71 19.30 10.64
CA LEU A 424 -12.80 18.23 11.62
C LEU A 424 -13.64 18.74 12.79
N GLU A 425 -14.73 18.04 13.12
CA GLU A 425 -15.56 18.30 14.28
C GLU A 425 -15.42 17.17 15.28
N ASN A 426 -14.70 17.44 16.39
CA ASN A 426 -14.51 16.48 17.46
C ASN A 426 -15.52 16.74 18.57
N SER A 427 -16.18 15.69 19.06
CA SER A 427 -17.27 15.77 20.03
C SER A 427 -16.88 16.39 21.38
N VAL A 428 -15.59 16.36 21.75
CA VAL A 428 -15.06 16.85 23.04
C VAL A 428 -14.23 18.12 22.87
N ASN A 429 -13.38 18.15 21.82
CA ASN A 429 -12.37 19.18 21.65
C ASN A 429 -12.80 20.34 20.73
N GLY A 430 -13.96 20.22 20.06
CA GLY A 430 -14.51 21.24 19.16
C GLY A 430 -13.95 21.14 17.74
N GLU A 431 -14.05 22.20 16.96
CA GLU A 431 -13.79 22.22 15.52
C GLU A 431 -12.34 22.64 15.21
N ALA A 432 -11.77 22.06 14.14
CA ALA A 432 -10.56 22.50 13.45
C ALA A 432 -10.83 22.58 11.95
N GLY A 433 -10.29 23.57 11.26
CA GLY A 433 -10.54 23.71 9.83
C GLY A 433 -9.37 24.29 9.08
N PHE A 434 -9.07 23.71 7.91
CA PHE A 434 -7.88 23.98 7.10
C PHE A 434 -8.25 24.28 5.66
N ASP A 435 -7.71 25.38 5.11
CA ASP A 435 -7.73 25.68 3.69
C ASP A 435 -6.39 25.28 3.10
N LEU A 436 -6.40 24.33 2.15
CA LEU A 436 -5.21 23.73 1.56
C LEU A 436 -5.08 24.12 0.09
N VAL A 437 -3.84 24.33 -0.33
CA VAL A 437 -3.50 24.62 -1.74
C VAL A 437 -2.29 23.78 -2.12
N SER A 438 -2.42 22.96 -3.16
CA SER A 438 -1.32 22.17 -3.69
C SER A 438 -1.16 22.45 -5.17
N GLY A 439 0.06 22.38 -5.66
CA GLY A 439 0.36 22.59 -7.07
C GLY A 439 1.68 21.98 -7.50
N SER A 440 1.77 21.56 -8.73
CA SER A 440 2.95 20.96 -9.34
C SER A 440 3.19 21.45 -10.75
N PHE A 441 4.44 21.46 -11.15
CA PHE A 441 4.85 21.73 -12.50
C PHE A 441 6.05 20.85 -12.85
N GLY A 442 5.96 20.19 -14.02
CA GLY A 442 7.02 19.37 -14.55
C GLY A 442 7.29 19.67 -16.01
N ALA A 443 8.50 19.39 -16.45
CA ALA A 443 8.93 19.44 -17.83
C ALA A 443 9.82 18.24 -18.14
N HIS A 444 9.62 17.62 -19.30
CA HIS A 444 10.38 16.47 -19.73
C HIS A 444 10.77 16.54 -21.20
N ARG A 445 11.66 15.64 -21.57
CA ARG A 445 12.04 15.49 -22.97
C ARG A 445 12.42 14.07 -23.32
N HIS A 446 11.78 13.53 -24.33
CA HIS A 446 12.18 12.32 -25.05
C HIS A 446 13.23 12.69 -26.12
N PHE A 447 14.30 11.93 -26.19
CA PHE A 447 15.34 12.07 -27.19
C PHE A 447 15.38 10.84 -28.12
N GLU A 448 15.80 11.07 -29.36
CA GLU A 448 16.11 9.94 -30.24
C GLU A 448 17.17 9.04 -29.56
N GLY A 449 16.96 7.71 -29.63
CA GLY A 449 17.86 6.73 -29.00
C GLY A 449 17.46 6.33 -27.59
N GLY A 450 16.18 6.52 -27.18
CA GLY A 450 15.59 5.96 -25.99
C GLY A 450 15.83 6.73 -24.69
N TRP A 451 16.42 7.94 -24.73
CA TRP A 451 16.62 8.75 -23.54
C TRP A 451 15.38 9.59 -23.19
N PHE A 452 15.03 9.58 -21.91
CA PHE A 452 14.06 10.47 -21.27
C PHE A 452 14.73 11.24 -20.15
N PHE A 453 14.51 12.53 -20.05
CA PHE A 453 14.88 13.37 -18.91
C PHE A 453 13.68 14.20 -18.49
N GLY A 454 13.39 14.19 -17.19
CA GLY A 454 12.34 14.96 -16.56
C GLY A 454 12.84 15.72 -15.33
N ALA A 455 12.16 16.80 -15.02
CA ALA A 455 12.32 17.51 -13.77
C ALA A 455 10.97 18.10 -13.35
N GLN A 456 10.68 18.05 -12.05
CA GLN A 456 9.46 18.59 -11.50
C GLN A 456 9.68 19.32 -10.19
N ALA A 457 8.75 20.21 -9.88
CA ALA A 457 8.61 20.84 -8.58
C ALA A 457 7.14 20.71 -8.14
N SER A 458 6.91 20.28 -6.91
CA SER A 458 5.57 20.21 -6.31
C SER A 458 5.57 20.87 -4.93
N TYR A 459 4.48 21.55 -4.65
CA TYR A 459 4.15 22.10 -3.35
C TYR A 459 2.84 21.49 -2.91
N SER A 460 2.81 20.87 -1.76
CA SER A 460 1.63 20.18 -1.20
C SER A 460 1.37 20.65 0.22
N GLU A 461 0.09 20.76 0.57
CA GLU A 461 -0.37 21.03 1.93
C GLU A 461 -1.28 19.91 2.40
N ARG A 462 -1.08 19.45 3.63
CA ARG A 462 -1.88 18.42 4.32
C ARG A 462 -2.47 18.97 5.60
N ALA A 463 -3.74 18.70 5.88
CA ALA A 463 -4.32 18.92 7.19
C ALA A 463 -3.84 17.84 8.17
N PRO A 464 -3.66 18.17 9.46
CA PRO A 464 -3.55 17.14 10.50
C PRO A 464 -4.80 16.27 10.54
N ASN A 465 -4.64 15.00 10.88
CA ASN A 465 -5.74 14.05 11.03
C ASN A 465 -6.37 14.09 12.45
N GLU A 466 -7.33 13.21 12.69
CA GLU A 466 -8.04 13.09 13.96
C GLU A 466 -7.13 12.67 15.11
N SER A 467 -6.19 11.73 14.91
CA SER A 467 -5.24 11.27 15.94
C SER A 467 -4.24 12.38 16.28
N GLU A 468 -3.63 12.99 15.25
CA GLU A 468 -2.68 14.10 15.43
C GLU A 468 -3.27 15.28 16.21
N LEU A 469 -4.56 15.57 16.02
CA LEU A 469 -5.23 16.69 16.70
C LEU A 469 -5.82 16.33 18.07
N PHE A 470 -6.37 15.13 18.22
CA PHE A 470 -7.31 14.84 19.31
C PHE A 470 -7.00 13.57 20.10
N ALA A 471 -5.96 12.81 19.78
CA ALA A 471 -5.55 11.67 20.59
C ALA A 471 -5.32 12.05 22.04
N ASN A 472 -5.78 11.23 23.00
CA ASN A 472 -5.47 11.37 24.40
C ASN A 472 -5.86 10.09 25.16
N GLY A 473 -4.98 9.12 25.19
CA GLY A 473 -5.20 7.84 25.85
C GLY A 473 -4.09 6.84 25.61
N PRO A 474 -4.18 5.68 26.23
CA PRO A 474 -3.29 4.56 25.99
C PRO A 474 -3.51 4.05 24.56
N HIS A 475 -2.44 3.58 23.96
CA HIS A 475 -2.42 2.91 22.67
C HIS A 475 -1.56 1.66 22.84
N LEU A 476 -2.18 0.56 23.18
CA LEU A 476 -1.49 -0.66 23.61
C LEU A 476 -0.63 -1.26 22.53
N ALA A 477 -1.13 -1.32 21.28
CA ALA A 477 -0.38 -1.85 20.16
C ALA A 477 0.98 -1.16 19.92
N THR A 478 1.17 0.05 20.41
CA THR A 478 2.45 0.78 20.36
C THR A 478 3.10 0.95 21.72
N GLU A 479 2.46 0.44 22.79
CA GLU A 479 2.88 0.60 24.18
C GLU A 479 3.16 2.06 24.57
N GLN A 480 2.30 2.95 24.12
CA GLN A 480 2.45 4.41 24.29
C GLN A 480 1.17 5.06 24.78
N TYR A 481 1.31 6.12 25.58
CA TYR A 481 0.22 7.04 25.84
C TYR A 481 0.31 8.21 24.88
N GLU A 482 -0.58 8.27 23.90
CA GLU A 482 -0.53 9.27 22.83
C GLU A 482 -1.34 10.51 23.16
N ILE A 483 -0.74 11.70 22.90
CA ILE A 483 -1.39 12.99 23.09
C ILE A 483 -1.30 13.82 21.82
N GLY A 484 -2.45 14.09 21.21
CA GLY A 484 -2.62 14.98 20.08
C GLY A 484 -2.57 16.46 20.48
N SER A 485 -2.43 17.31 19.47
CA SER A 485 -2.40 18.76 19.68
C SER A 485 -3.36 19.49 18.75
N ARG A 486 -4.44 20.05 19.28
CA ARG A 486 -5.38 20.92 18.55
C ARG A 486 -4.77 22.21 17.98
N PHE A 487 -3.52 22.48 18.28
CA PHE A 487 -2.79 23.68 17.85
C PHE A 487 -1.84 23.42 16.70
N LEU A 488 -1.84 22.20 16.16
CA LEU A 488 -1.09 21.89 14.95
C LEU A 488 -1.59 22.72 13.78
N ASP A 489 -0.65 23.23 12.99
CA ASP A 489 -0.90 23.86 11.70
C ASP A 489 -0.89 22.80 10.59
N LYS A 490 -1.30 23.17 9.39
CA LYS A 490 -1.18 22.31 8.21
C LYS A 490 0.29 22.08 7.87
N GLU A 491 0.62 20.85 7.58
CA GLU A 491 1.94 20.46 7.06
C GLU A 491 2.11 20.92 5.61
N LYS A 492 3.32 21.35 5.23
CA LYS A 492 3.64 21.85 3.90
C LYS A 492 4.91 21.21 3.40
N GLY A 493 4.87 20.59 2.23
CA GLY A 493 6.01 19.98 1.57
C GLY A 493 6.34 20.68 0.25
N LEU A 494 7.62 21.04 0.05
CA LEU A 494 8.15 21.48 -1.25
C LEU A 494 9.12 20.42 -1.76
N ASN A 495 8.72 19.70 -2.81
CA ASN A 495 9.53 18.67 -3.44
C ASN A 495 10.14 19.17 -4.76
N LEU A 496 11.39 18.83 -4.98
CA LEU A 496 12.10 18.96 -6.25
C LEU A 496 12.62 17.59 -6.67
N GLU A 497 12.30 17.15 -7.86
CA GLU A 497 12.68 15.84 -8.39
C GLU A 497 13.26 15.93 -9.79
N GLY A 498 14.25 15.09 -10.05
CA GLY A 498 14.84 14.88 -11.37
C GLY A 498 14.86 13.42 -11.75
N THR A 499 14.41 13.13 -12.96
CA THR A 499 14.29 11.76 -13.53
C THR A 499 15.15 11.64 -14.77
N ALA A 500 15.86 10.52 -14.89
CA ALA A 500 16.56 10.12 -16.10
C ALA A 500 16.26 8.67 -16.40
N ARG A 501 15.79 8.36 -17.61
CA ARG A 501 15.52 6.99 -18.09
C ARG A 501 16.15 6.76 -19.44
N TRP A 502 16.53 5.53 -19.71
CA TRP A 502 16.98 5.09 -21.01
C TRP A 502 16.52 3.67 -21.27
N SER A 503 15.96 3.44 -22.45
CA SER A 503 15.52 2.12 -22.86
C SER A 503 15.83 1.81 -24.34
N ASN A 504 16.02 0.56 -24.61
CA ASN A 504 16.06 -0.04 -25.95
C ASN A 504 15.37 -1.40 -25.91
N ASP A 505 15.46 -2.17 -26.99
CA ASP A 505 14.78 -3.49 -27.13
C ASP A 505 15.23 -4.55 -26.10
N THR A 506 16.31 -4.34 -25.34
CA THR A 506 16.90 -5.34 -24.44
C THR A 506 17.26 -4.83 -23.05
N LEU A 507 17.26 -3.53 -22.83
CA LEU A 507 17.68 -2.95 -21.56
C LEU A 507 16.92 -1.67 -21.29
N SER A 508 16.34 -1.59 -20.11
CA SER A 508 15.73 -0.39 -19.51
C SER A 508 16.47 -0.03 -18.23
N VAL A 509 16.79 1.24 -18.04
CA VAL A 509 17.39 1.75 -16.81
C VAL A 509 16.79 3.10 -16.46
N GLY A 510 16.56 3.34 -15.18
CA GLY A 510 16.01 4.58 -14.66
C GLY A 510 16.70 5.03 -13.38
N ALA A 511 16.65 6.32 -13.13
CA ALA A 511 17.09 6.93 -11.88
C ALA A 511 16.22 8.13 -11.55
N ASN A 512 15.85 8.26 -10.27
CA ASN A 512 15.16 9.42 -9.71
C ASN A 512 15.97 9.94 -8.54
N LEU A 513 16.07 11.26 -8.42
CA LEU A 513 16.64 11.95 -7.28
C LEU A 513 15.68 13.01 -6.80
N PHE A 514 15.45 13.08 -5.50
CA PHE A 514 14.50 14.03 -4.93
C PHE A 514 15.05 14.69 -3.67
N VAL A 515 14.54 15.89 -3.41
CA VAL A 515 14.71 16.63 -2.17
C VAL A 515 13.35 17.19 -1.79
N THR A 516 12.92 16.97 -0.53
CA THR A 516 11.67 17.52 0.00
C THR A 516 11.97 18.32 1.26
N GLU A 517 11.57 19.58 1.28
CA GLU A 517 11.62 20.47 2.44
C GLU A 517 10.21 20.57 3.03
N PHE A 518 10.08 20.17 4.29
CA PHE A 518 8.84 20.30 5.04
C PHE A 518 8.88 21.51 5.96
N THR A 519 7.79 22.24 5.99
CA THR A 519 7.48 23.21 7.03
C THR A 519 6.32 22.68 7.85
N ASP A 520 6.48 22.72 9.18
CA ASP A 520 5.49 22.19 10.12
C ASP A 520 5.25 20.65 9.93
N PHE A 521 6.31 19.85 9.71
CA PHE A 521 6.23 18.39 9.64
C PHE A 521 5.72 17.81 10.94
N ILE A 522 4.64 17.00 10.88
CA ILE A 522 3.99 16.42 12.06
C ILE A 522 4.63 15.06 12.36
N TYR A 523 5.04 14.83 13.60
CA TYR A 523 5.58 13.57 14.05
C TYR A 523 5.30 13.32 15.53
N LEU A 524 5.41 12.06 15.95
CA LEU A 524 5.23 11.61 17.31
C LEU A 524 6.61 11.55 18.00
N THR A 525 6.72 12.06 19.23
CA THR A 525 7.99 12.12 19.97
C THR A 525 7.76 11.94 21.47
N PRO A 526 8.65 11.19 22.18
CA PRO A 526 8.55 11.02 23.63
C PRO A 526 8.77 12.34 24.37
N ASP A 527 7.99 12.59 25.42
CA ASP A 527 8.15 13.78 26.26
C ASP A 527 8.79 13.51 27.64
N GLY A 528 9.14 12.22 27.91
CA GLY A 528 9.80 11.75 29.13
C GLY A 528 8.89 11.65 30.36
N ARG A 529 7.59 11.71 30.17
CA ARG A 529 6.59 11.39 31.22
C ARG A 529 6.09 9.96 31.05
N GLU A 530 5.43 9.46 32.08
CA GLU A 530 4.66 8.22 32.09
C GLU A 530 3.24 8.52 32.55
N LEU A 531 2.24 7.97 31.89
CA LEU A 531 0.83 7.97 32.27
C LEU A 531 0.26 6.56 32.08
N ASP A 532 -0.49 6.11 33.05
CA ASP A 532 -1.09 4.77 33.08
C ASP A 532 -0.04 3.66 32.79
N GLU A 533 1.20 3.83 33.35
CA GLU A 533 2.38 2.98 33.23
C GLU A 533 3.02 2.93 31.81
N LEU A 534 2.49 3.75 30.87
CA LEU A 534 2.99 3.87 29.52
C LEU A 534 3.82 5.14 29.29
N PRO A 535 4.87 5.12 28.48
CA PRO A 535 5.62 6.32 28.10
C PRO A 535 4.75 7.26 27.27
N VAL A 536 4.80 8.56 27.59
CA VAL A 536 3.98 9.57 26.90
C VAL A 536 4.65 10.07 25.65
N PHE A 537 3.94 9.99 24.52
CA PHE A 537 4.31 10.54 23.24
C PHE A 537 3.38 11.68 22.83
N LEU A 538 3.96 12.74 22.26
CA LEU A 538 3.23 13.91 21.81
C LEU A 538 3.29 14.08 20.31
N PHE A 539 2.17 14.33 19.68
CA PHE A 539 2.15 14.86 18.32
C PHE A 539 2.66 16.31 18.32
N THR A 540 3.71 16.56 17.59
CA THR A 540 4.37 17.86 17.50
C THR A 540 4.72 18.21 16.05
N GLN A 541 5.20 19.46 15.85
CA GLN A 541 5.61 19.93 14.52
C GLN A 541 6.99 20.55 14.56
N GLU A 542 7.78 20.24 13.54
CA GLU A 542 9.07 20.87 13.28
C GLU A 542 9.36 20.88 11.77
N ASP A 543 10.20 21.80 11.31
CA ASP A 543 10.67 21.76 9.92
C ASP A 543 11.59 20.55 9.71
N ALA A 544 11.50 19.90 8.56
CA ALA A 544 12.27 18.70 8.25
C ALA A 544 12.74 18.70 6.79
N SER A 545 13.87 18.09 6.53
CA SER A 545 14.41 17.91 5.20
C SER A 545 14.63 16.44 4.86
N PHE A 546 14.23 16.03 3.65
CA PHE A 546 14.38 14.70 3.10
C PHE A 546 15.21 14.76 1.83
N ILE A 547 16.17 13.87 1.68
CA ILE A 547 16.91 13.65 0.46
C ILE A 547 16.94 12.17 0.13
N GLY A 548 16.68 11.81 -1.11
CA GLY A 548 16.71 10.41 -1.49
C GLY A 548 16.85 10.19 -2.98
N GLY A 549 16.95 8.92 -3.35
CA GLY A 549 17.08 8.52 -4.73
C GLY A 549 16.79 7.05 -4.95
N GLU A 550 16.38 6.75 -6.16
CA GLU A 550 16.06 5.43 -6.65
C GLU A 550 16.83 5.18 -7.95
N ILE A 551 17.40 4.00 -8.13
CA ILE A 551 18.00 3.54 -9.37
C ILE A 551 17.41 2.15 -9.64
N TYR A 552 16.96 1.92 -10.85
CA TYR A 552 16.39 0.63 -11.24
C TYR A 552 16.71 0.30 -12.69
N GLY A 553 16.63 -0.97 -13.03
CA GLY A 553 16.84 -1.41 -14.40
C GLY A 553 16.46 -2.86 -14.61
N GLU A 554 16.11 -3.17 -15.85
CA GLU A 554 15.74 -4.48 -16.32
C GLU A 554 16.43 -4.78 -17.63
N ALA A 555 16.86 -6.02 -17.82
CA ALA A 555 17.46 -6.50 -19.07
C ALA A 555 16.85 -7.83 -19.47
N VAL A 556 16.29 -7.90 -20.69
CA VAL A 556 15.75 -9.10 -21.29
C VAL A 556 16.65 -9.52 -22.45
N ILE A 557 17.20 -10.73 -22.39
CA ILE A 557 18.17 -11.22 -23.38
C ILE A 557 17.94 -12.69 -23.75
N ASP A 558 18.08 -13.02 -25.02
CA ASP A 558 18.23 -14.40 -25.46
C ASP A 558 19.55 -15.00 -24.93
N GLY A 559 19.46 -16.07 -24.14
CA GLY A 559 20.60 -16.62 -23.43
C GLY A 559 20.88 -18.10 -23.67
N PRO A 560 21.75 -18.71 -22.88
CA PRO A 560 21.99 -20.15 -22.90
C PRO A 560 20.70 -20.96 -22.72
N LEU A 561 20.71 -22.20 -23.22
CA LEU A 561 19.59 -23.15 -23.20
C LEU A 561 18.41 -22.78 -24.12
N SER A 562 18.56 -21.78 -24.99
CA SER A 562 17.48 -21.18 -25.78
C SER A 562 16.38 -20.61 -24.87
N ALA A 563 16.77 -20.13 -23.69
CA ALA A 563 15.92 -19.44 -22.74
C ALA A 563 15.98 -17.92 -22.96
N GLU A 564 14.90 -17.26 -22.75
CA GLU A 564 14.87 -15.82 -22.49
C GLU A 564 15.26 -15.59 -21.04
N TRP A 565 16.17 -14.68 -20.81
CA TRP A 565 16.68 -14.32 -19.49
C TRP A 565 16.28 -12.90 -19.16
N THR A 566 15.60 -12.73 -18.05
CA THR A 566 15.29 -11.43 -17.45
C THR A 566 16.18 -11.22 -16.25
N PHE A 567 16.80 -10.04 -16.16
CA PHE A 567 17.58 -9.56 -15.02
C PHE A 567 17.02 -8.23 -14.60
N ASP A 568 16.67 -8.07 -13.34
CA ASP A 568 16.24 -6.83 -12.74
C ASP A 568 17.15 -6.44 -11.57
N ALA A 569 17.25 -5.15 -11.29
CA ALA A 569 17.90 -4.65 -10.10
C ALA A 569 17.35 -3.27 -9.74
N SER A 570 17.22 -3.02 -8.44
CA SER A 570 16.91 -1.71 -7.90
C SER A 570 17.75 -1.38 -6.67
N ALA A 571 17.90 -0.10 -6.41
CA ALA A 571 18.51 0.43 -5.20
C ALA A 571 17.80 1.72 -4.83
N ASP A 572 17.47 1.89 -3.57
CA ASP A 572 16.88 3.10 -3.03
C ASP A 572 17.47 3.49 -1.69
N PHE A 573 17.44 4.79 -1.41
CA PHE A 573 17.83 5.35 -0.14
C PHE A 573 17.03 6.62 0.14
N VAL A 574 16.82 6.89 1.42
CA VAL A 574 16.28 8.15 1.93
C VAL A 574 16.99 8.51 3.25
N GLU A 575 17.33 9.77 3.41
CA GLU A 575 17.81 10.36 4.65
C GLU A 575 16.88 11.51 5.02
N ALA A 576 16.52 11.64 6.30
CA ALA A 576 15.63 12.68 6.77
C ALA A 576 16.04 13.22 8.14
N GLU A 577 16.15 14.53 8.24
CA GLU A 577 16.59 15.24 9.44
C GLU A 577 15.58 16.31 9.86
N LEU A 578 15.43 16.51 11.17
CA LEU A 578 14.67 17.62 11.76
C LEU A 578 15.57 18.85 11.91
N ASP A 579 15.08 20.05 11.62
CA ASP A 579 15.87 21.30 11.68
C ASP A 579 16.36 21.63 13.11
N GLY A 580 15.65 21.25 14.16
CA GLY A 580 16.05 21.37 15.55
C GLY A 580 17.16 20.40 15.97
N GLY A 581 17.47 19.45 15.14
CA GLY A 581 18.45 18.38 15.32
C GLY A 581 17.80 17.08 15.77
N GLY A 582 18.24 16.00 15.18
CA GLY A 582 17.70 14.65 15.33
C GLY A 582 17.15 14.13 14.02
N ASN A 583 16.87 12.85 14.00
CA ASN A 583 16.39 12.17 12.80
C ASN A 583 14.85 12.11 12.81
N VAL A 584 14.26 12.12 11.62
CA VAL A 584 12.82 11.82 11.46
C VAL A 584 12.61 10.35 11.81
N PRO A 585 11.57 10.00 12.61
CA PRO A 585 11.30 8.62 12.96
C PRO A 585 10.85 7.77 11.75
N PHE A 586 11.10 6.44 11.83
CA PHE A 586 10.66 5.42 10.87
C PHE A 586 11.21 5.58 9.45
N ILE A 587 12.40 6.15 9.29
CA ILE A 587 13.06 6.22 7.99
C ILE A 587 13.69 4.85 7.65
N PRO A 588 13.34 4.23 6.50
CA PRO A 588 13.89 2.94 6.12
C PRO A 588 15.39 3.02 5.77
N PRO A 589 16.16 1.95 5.98
CA PRO A 589 17.55 1.88 5.57
C PRO A 589 17.71 1.85 4.04
N VAL A 590 18.95 1.92 3.56
CA VAL A 590 19.25 1.67 2.14
C VAL A 590 18.87 0.25 1.76
N THR A 591 18.11 0.09 0.68
CA THR A 591 17.67 -1.20 0.16
C THR A 591 18.21 -1.46 -1.24
N LEU A 592 18.60 -2.73 -1.49
CA LEU A 592 19.08 -3.21 -2.77
C LEU A 592 18.32 -4.49 -3.12
N ASN A 593 17.69 -4.53 -4.29
CA ASN A 593 17.05 -5.73 -4.83
C ASN A 593 17.73 -6.13 -6.12
N ALA A 594 17.88 -7.44 -6.37
CA ALA A 594 18.35 -7.95 -7.63
C ALA A 594 17.73 -9.31 -7.94
N GLY A 595 17.18 -9.46 -9.12
CA GLY A 595 16.52 -10.66 -9.59
C GLY A 595 17.11 -11.19 -10.89
N ALA A 596 16.87 -12.48 -11.14
CA ALA A 596 17.15 -13.11 -12.41
C ALA A 596 16.16 -14.24 -12.64
N SER A 597 15.53 -14.29 -13.81
CA SER A 597 14.70 -15.40 -14.25
C SER A 597 15.12 -15.91 -15.64
N ALA A 598 14.69 -17.11 -15.95
CA ALA A 598 14.92 -17.73 -17.26
C ALA A 598 13.67 -18.51 -17.66
N GLU A 599 13.12 -18.15 -18.81
CA GLU A 599 11.99 -18.81 -19.42
C GLU A 599 12.40 -19.64 -20.65
N TRP A 600 11.94 -20.89 -20.74
CA TRP A 600 12.13 -21.75 -21.91
C TRP A 600 10.96 -22.71 -22.11
N GLY A 601 10.20 -22.50 -23.16
CA GLY A 601 8.98 -23.27 -23.42
C GLY A 601 7.98 -23.10 -22.28
N ALA A 602 7.53 -24.17 -21.69
CA ALA A 602 6.57 -24.18 -20.60
C ALA A 602 7.19 -23.96 -19.20
N TRP A 603 8.46 -23.62 -19.08
CA TRP A 603 9.15 -23.56 -17.79
C TRP A 603 9.76 -22.20 -17.54
N GLU A 604 9.60 -21.70 -16.31
CA GLU A 604 10.35 -20.58 -15.76
C GLU A 604 11.07 -20.98 -14.48
N ILE A 605 12.28 -20.46 -14.28
CA ILE A 605 13.03 -20.56 -13.03
C ILE A 605 13.63 -19.18 -12.74
N GLY A 606 13.39 -18.69 -11.55
CA GLY A 606 13.88 -17.40 -11.10
C GLY A 606 14.41 -17.42 -9.67
N GLY A 607 14.96 -16.31 -9.27
CA GLY A 607 15.32 -16.02 -7.90
C GLY A 607 15.77 -14.59 -7.75
N ASP A 608 15.55 -14.05 -6.56
CA ASP A 608 15.88 -12.68 -6.20
C ASP A 608 16.58 -12.62 -4.86
N VAL A 609 17.32 -11.54 -4.65
CA VAL A 609 17.96 -11.20 -3.38
C VAL A 609 17.61 -9.78 -2.99
N THR A 610 17.16 -9.61 -1.75
CA THR A 610 16.97 -8.33 -1.10
C THR A 610 18.03 -8.14 -0.02
N PHE A 611 18.69 -6.99 -0.03
CA PHE A 611 19.61 -6.55 1.01
C PHE A 611 19.10 -5.23 1.60
N ALA A 612 18.87 -5.20 2.91
CA ALA A 612 18.61 -3.99 3.68
C ALA A 612 19.83 -3.68 4.57
N GLY A 613 20.27 -2.42 4.58
CA GLY A 613 21.36 -1.97 5.42
C GLY A 613 20.97 -1.83 6.88
N ASP A 614 21.95 -1.56 7.75
CA ASP A 614 21.68 -1.18 9.14
C ASP A 614 21.00 0.20 9.20
N GLN A 615 20.07 0.39 10.14
CA GLN A 615 19.53 1.71 10.46
C GLN A 615 20.15 2.22 11.77
N ASP A 616 21.24 2.96 11.61
CA ASP A 616 22.04 3.50 12.73
C ASP A 616 21.57 4.88 13.23
N ASP A 617 20.64 5.52 12.49
CA ASP A 617 20.15 6.87 12.73
C ASP A 617 18.64 6.89 13.07
N PRO A 618 18.20 6.21 14.17
CA PRO A 618 16.80 6.15 14.54
C PRO A 618 16.27 7.51 15.02
N GLY A 619 14.95 7.70 14.94
CA GLY A 619 14.27 8.83 15.56
C GLY A 619 14.27 8.75 17.10
N ALA A 620 13.82 9.83 17.74
CA ALA A 620 13.72 9.84 19.20
C ALA A 620 12.70 8.79 19.69
N GLY A 621 13.09 8.00 20.67
CA GLY A 621 12.29 6.88 21.20
C GLY A 621 12.34 5.61 20.36
N GLN A 622 13.25 5.51 19.41
CA GLN A 622 13.43 4.33 18.58
C GLN A 622 14.81 3.70 18.81
N LEU A 623 14.93 2.42 18.54
CA LEU A 623 16.17 1.66 18.57
C LEU A 623 16.78 1.55 17.17
N ALA A 624 18.10 1.42 17.10
CA ALA A 624 18.80 1.07 15.87
C ALA A 624 18.48 -0.39 15.49
N THR A 625 18.36 -0.67 14.20
CA THR A 625 18.08 -2.02 13.70
C THR A 625 19.21 -2.52 12.81
N GLU A 626 19.52 -3.84 12.95
CA GLU A 626 20.51 -4.51 12.12
C GLU A 626 19.96 -4.77 10.71
N GLY A 627 20.84 -4.70 9.70
CA GLY A 627 20.49 -5.05 8.33
C GLY A 627 20.31 -6.54 8.11
N TYR A 628 19.64 -6.89 7.02
CA TYR A 628 19.37 -8.28 6.66
C TYR A 628 19.59 -8.56 5.17
N THR A 629 19.61 -9.84 4.83
CA THR A 629 19.64 -10.30 3.44
C THR A 629 18.69 -11.47 3.29
N VAL A 630 17.77 -11.36 2.34
CA VAL A 630 16.80 -12.40 1.99
C VAL A 630 17.11 -12.90 0.58
N LEU A 631 17.11 -14.21 0.39
CA LEU A 631 17.21 -14.87 -0.91
C LEU A 631 15.94 -15.67 -1.17
N ASN A 632 15.31 -15.45 -2.33
CA ASN A 632 14.14 -16.20 -2.76
C ASN A 632 14.46 -16.96 -4.05
N LEU A 633 13.82 -18.12 -4.22
CA LEU A 633 13.94 -18.95 -5.40
C LEU A 633 12.56 -19.38 -5.88
N ARG A 634 12.31 -19.32 -7.18
CA ARG A 634 11.03 -19.67 -7.78
C ARG A 634 11.21 -20.64 -8.95
N GLY A 635 10.24 -21.51 -9.13
CA GLY A 635 10.10 -22.35 -10.33
C GLY A 635 8.64 -22.45 -10.71
N GLU A 636 8.36 -22.33 -12.01
CA GLU A 636 7.01 -22.32 -12.56
C GLU A 636 6.91 -23.20 -13.80
N VAL A 637 5.71 -23.69 -14.06
CA VAL A 637 5.41 -24.49 -15.25
C VAL A 637 4.01 -24.18 -15.78
N ASP A 638 3.93 -23.82 -17.07
CA ASP A 638 2.66 -23.74 -17.80
C ASP A 638 2.13 -25.17 -18.08
N LEU A 639 1.08 -25.53 -17.35
CA LEU A 639 0.42 -26.83 -17.45
C LEU A 639 -0.43 -26.97 -18.71
N SER A 640 -0.85 -25.87 -19.32
CA SER A 640 -1.64 -25.86 -20.55
C SER A 640 -0.87 -26.45 -21.72
N ASP A 641 0.44 -26.25 -21.79
CA ASP A 641 1.36 -26.87 -22.79
C ASP A 641 1.39 -28.41 -22.72
N PHE A 642 1.05 -28.98 -21.57
CA PHE A 642 0.92 -30.42 -21.36
C PHE A 642 -0.53 -30.91 -21.50
N GLY A 643 -1.48 -30.02 -21.82
CA GLY A 643 -2.89 -30.33 -21.98
C GLY A 643 -3.66 -30.46 -20.66
N PHE A 644 -3.16 -29.85 -19.59
CA PHE A 644 -3.84 -29.75 -18.30
C PHE A 644 -4.39 -28.33 -18.09
N GLY A 645 -5.69 -28.22 -17.84
CA GLY A 645 -6.35 -26.94 -17.63
C GLY A 645 -6.70 -26.19 -18.92
N ALA A 646 -7.02 -24.93 -18.78
CA ALA A 646 -7.21 -23.96 -19.86
C ALA A 646 -5.86 -23.28 -20.18
N ASP A 647 -5.80 -22.49 -21.25
CA ASP A 647 -4.62 -21.68 -21.58
C ASP A 647 -4.31 -20.74 -20.38
N GLY A 648 -3.03 -20.62 -19.98
CA GLY A 648 -2.58 -19.88 -18.81
C GLY A 648 -2.83 -20.59 -17.46
N THR A 649 -2.96 -21.94 -17.48
CA THR A 649 -2.95 -22.72 -16.25
C THR A 649 -1.52 -23.02 -15.85
N GLU A 650 -1.08 -22.47 -14.72
CA GLU A 650 0.27 -22.55 -14.22
C GLU A 650 0.34 -23.25 -12.87
N ALA A 651 1.51 -23.80 -12.57
CA ALA A 651 1.85 -24.30 -11.25
C ALA A 651 3.22 -23.80 -10.85
N PHE A 652 3.35 -23.27 -9.65
CA PHE A 652 4.60 -22.73 -9.15
C PHE A 652 4.99 -23.32 -7.80
N ILE A 653 6.28 -23.21 -7.51
CA ILE A 653 6.90 -23.49 -6.22
C ILE A 653 7.85 -22.35 -5.92
N GLU A 654 7.75 -21.81 -4.72
CA GLU A 654 8.62 -20.77 -4.23
C GLU A 654 9.25 -21.18 -2.91
N ALA A 655 10.51 -20.79 -2.71
CA ALA A 655 11.21 -20.89 -1.45
C ALA A 655 11.70 -19.50 -1.07
N ARG A 656 11.16 -18.94 0.00
CA ARG A 656 11.48 -17.60 0.51
C ARG A 656 12.43 -17.70 1.69
N ASN A 657 13.31 -16.71 1.82
CA ASN A 657 14.30 -16.61 2.89
C ASN A 657 15.15 -17.89 3.05
N VAL A 658 15.85 -18.29 1.96
CA VAL A 658 16.62 -19.55 1.85
C VAL A 658 18.05 -19.43 2.40
#